data_3aaa46ba3017a5d308a2ff6f0940ea28
#
_entry.id   3aaa46ba3017a5d308a2ff6f0940ea28
#
_cell.length_a   1.000
_cell.length_b   1.000
_cell.length_c   1.000
_cell.angle_alpha   90.00
_cell.angle_beta   90.00
_cell.angle_gamma   90.00
#
_symmetry.space_group_name_H-M   'P 1'
#
loop_
_entity.id
_entity.type
_entity.pdbx_description
1 polymer ?
#
loop_
_entity_poly.entity_id
_entity_poly.type
_entity_poly.pdbx_seq_one_letter_code
_entity_poly.pdbx_strand_id
1 'polypeptide(L)'
;GPNSQLAQNIIAAYFAGARFFEVKTVQKMDGEELARCIPRPCILANDEAYNQEWSTELEVPQAQNEYIKAWCALKVLSKVYGLGSPDGFVFNMSVGYDLEGIKGPKIDSYINNMMDASGTAQFQECLAVLTEMFPAEKDYIAAISPRVSRSVTVSTLHGCPPQEIERITSYLLREKHLHAFVKCNPTILGYKTARTILDSMGYDYIVFDEHHFNEDLQWADAVPMFERLQALADSLGLEFGLKLSNTFPVDTTRNELPGTEMYMSGRSLFPLTIEMCNRISRQFGGKMRISFAGGAEFFNCDKLFAAGIWPITVATTILKPGGYNRLHQMVEKVEKLPYRAFSGTDSAAISDLSAASHTDLHHLKPIKPLPARKSEDKVPLIDCFTAPCKGGCPIHQDIPEYIELVRRGLYGPALKLITEKNPLPFLTGTICAHRCQNKCTRNFYDESIHIRDAKLVAAAHGYDALMASIRPTEKLPGKKAAIIGGGPTGIAAAYFLARGGVQTTIFEREEKLGGVPRYVIPAFRISDEALDKDVALMERLGVEVKCGAPAPSVAELKKMGYTHILLATGAWQAGELGIPGNVRGVIAWMKEMKQQVKPCLEGHVVVVGAGNTAMDAARVAKRMGAASSTIVYRRTKKEMPADEHELKLAIDEGVNLVELAAPVEQKDGKLVCNQMKLGEP
;
A
#
# COMPACT_ATOMS: atom_id res chain seq x y z
N GLY A 1 15.91 -9.12 12.15
CA GLY A 1 15.59 -7.76 12.55
C GLY A 1 14.98 -7.69 13.95
N PRO A 2 14.42 -6.54 14.40
CA PRO A 2 13.87 -6.43 15.76
C PRO A 2 12.78 -7.45 16.08
N ASN A 3 12.08 -7.94 15.08
CA ASN A 3 11.05 -8.96 15.24
C ASN A 3 11.60 -10.37 15.56
N SER A 4 12.87 -10.62 15.38
CA SER A 4 13.51 -11.92 15.63
C SER A 4 14.43 -11.89 16.84
N GLN A 5 14.19 -11.02 17.82
CA GLN A 5 15.01 -10.91 19.02
C GLN A 5 14.44 -11.71 20.20
N LEU A 6 13.13 -11.76 20.34
CA LEU A 6 12.47 -12.46 21.45
C LEU A 6 11.93 -13.82 20.98
N ALA A 7 12.05 -14.81 21.83
CA ALA A 7 11.57 -16.17 21.55
C ALA A 7 10.10 -16.20 21.14
N GLN A 8 9.24 -15.43 21.83
CA GLN A 8 7.82 -15.33 21.52
C GLN A 8 7.54 -14.84 20.11
N ASN A 9 8.34 -13.89 19.60
CA ASN A 9 8.18 -13.33 18.25
C ASN A 9 8.61 -14.35 17.18
N ILE A 10 9.66 -15.11 17.44
CA ILE A 10 10.14 -16.19 16.58
C ILE A 10 9.08 -17.30 16.51
N ILE A 11 8.51 -17.67 17.67
CA ILE A 11 7.44 -18.67 17.76
C ILE A 11 6.20 -18.19 16.99
N ALA A 12 5.77 -16.93 17.18
CA ALA A 12 4.63 -16.36 16.45
C ALA A 12 4.86 -16.37 14.94
N ALA A 13 6.06 -16.03 14.49
CA ALA A 13 6.41 -16.08 13.05
C ALA A 13 6.41 -17.51 12.51
N TYR A 14 6.86 -18.50 13.30
CA TYR A 14 6.78 -19.91 12.93
C TYR A 14 5.34 -20.39 12.74
N PHE A 15 4.44 -20.04 13.65
CA PHE A 15 3.01 -20.35 13.53
C PHE A 15 2.37 -19.66 12.30
N ALA A 16 2.88 -18.50 11.90
CA ALA A 16 2.49 -17.84 10.63
C ALA A 16 3.11 -18.48 9.38
N GLY A 17 3.91 -19.56 9.52
CA GLY A 17 4.49 -20.32 8.42
C GLY A 17 5.96 -20.04 8.12
N ALA A 18 6.63 -19.13 8.84
CA ALA A 18 8.07 -18.91 8.66
C ALA A 18 8.89 -20.17 8.99
N ARG A 19 9.92 -20.44 8.18
CA ARG A 19 10.82 -21.61 8.35
C ARG A 19 12.28 -21.22 8.29
N PHE A 20 12.60 -19.96 7.97
CA PHE A 20 13.94 -19.43 8.02
C PHE A 20 13.97 -18.16 8.88
N PHE A 21 14.80 -18.19 9.92
CA PHE A 21 14.89 -17.10 10.89
C PHE A 21 16.30 -16.52 10.87
N GLU A 22 16.45 -15.32 10.34
CA GLU A 22 17.66 -14.57 10.57
C GLU A 22 17.55 -13.85 11.91
N VAL A 23 18.31 -14.34 12.87
CA VAL A 23 18.36 -13.72 14.19
C VAL A 23 19.09 -12.39 14.11
N LYS A 24 18.85 -11.51 15.08
CA LYS A 24 19.40 -10.14 15.06
C LYS A 24 20.92 -10.14 14.98
N THR A 25 21.48 -9.24 14.20
CA THR A 25 22.93 -9.02 14.14
C THR A 25 23.47 -8.68 15.52
N VAL A 26 24.46 -9.45 15.95
CA VAL A 26 25.25 -9.18 17.16
C VAL A 26 26.50 -8.42 16.79
N GLN A 27 26.88 -7.47 17.64
CA GLN A 27 28.01 -6.57 17.43
C GLN A 27 28.68 -6.19 18.76
N LYS A 28 29.80 -5.49 18.69
CA LYS A 28 30.58 -5.11 19.86
C LYS A 28 29.80 -4.26 20.87
N MET A 29 29.06 -3.25 20.37
CA MET A 29 28.14 -2.43 21.17
C MET A 29 26.75 -3.09 21.26
N ASP A 30 26.19 -3.18 22.47
CA ASP A 30 24.88 -3.80 22.71
C ASP A 30 24.19 -3.17 23.94
N GLY A 31 22.97 -3.60 24.22
CA GLY A 31 22.21 -3.23 25.41
C GLY A 31 22.08 -1.72 25.62
N GLU A 32 22.30 -1.27 26.87
CA GLU A 32 22.20 0.14 27.21
C GLU A 32 23.27 1.04 26.56
N GLU A 33 24.46 0.50 26.27
CA GLU A 33 25.53 1.26 25.59
C GLU A 33 25.04 1.71 24.23
N LEU A 34 24.48 0.80 23.44
CA LEU A 34 23.91 1.09 22.14
C LEU A 34 22.68 2.02 22.27
N ALA A 35 21.80 1.75 23.23
CA ALA A 35 20.59 2.53 23.44
C ALA A 35 20.86 4.02 23.75
N ARG A 36 21.98 4.34 24.40
CA ARG A 36 22.41 5.73 24.70
C ARG A 36 22.92 6.48 23.47
N CYS A 37 23.43 5.75 22.47
CA CYS A 37 24.00 6.34 21.25
C CYS A 37 22.94 6.60 20.17
N ILE A 38 21.76 6.01 20.28
CA ILE A 38 20.74 6.06 19.24
C ILE A 38 19.60 7.01 19.61
N PRO A 39 19.34 8.05 18.82
CA PRO A 39 18.19 8.93 19.02
C PRO A 39 16.87 8.16 18.91
N ARG A 40 15.86 8.56 19.66
CA ARG A 40 14.53 7.94 19.62
C ARG A 40 13.44 8.95 19.27
N PRO A 41 12.42 8.56 18.48
CA PRO A 41 12.19 7.24 17.87
C PRO A 41 13.21 6.92 16.78
N CYS A 42 13.63 5.67 16.66
CA CYS A 42 14.64 5.24 15.68
C CYS A 42 14.06 4.47 14.48
N ILE A 43 12.76 4.25 14.44
CA ILE A 43 12.05 3.54 13.37
C ILE A 43 10.78 4.31 13.02
N LEU A 44 10.54 4.48 11.72
CA LEU A 44 9.32 5.04 11.15
C LEU A 44 8.77 4.06 10.11
N ALA A 45 7.72 3.33 10.46
CA ALA A 45 7.05 2.37 9.56
C ALA A 45 5.92 3.05 8.76
N ASN A 46 6.26 4.06 7.97
CA ASN A 46 5.34 4.73 7.05
C ASN A 46 5.37 4.10 5.64
N ASP A 47 5.11 4.87 4.61
CA ASP A 47 5.06 4.40 3.23
C ASP A 47 6.42 3.84 2.76
N GLU A 48 7.48 4.64 2.82
CA GLU A 48 8.85 4.21 2.47
C GLU A 48 9.47 3.34 3.56
N ALA A 49 9.17 3.57 4.80
CA ALA A 49 9.79 3.05 6.01
C ALA A 49 11.27 3.42 6.15
N TYR A 50 11.56 4.04 7.26
CA TYR A 50 12.91 4.49 7.60
C TYR A 50 13.33 3.98 8.97
N ASN A 51 14.63 3.82 9.17
CA ASN A 51 15.22 3.52 10.46
C ASN A 51 16.56 4.25 10.60
N GLN A 52 16.97 4.48 11.84
CA GLN A 52 18.32 4.93 12.16
C GLN A 52 19.12 3.80 12.80
N GLU A 53 18.43 2.86 13.44
CA GLU A 53 19.03 1.66 13.98
C GLU A 53 17.95 0.58 14.16
N TRP A 54 18.31 -0.64 13.82
CA TRP A 54 17.48 -1.82 14.02
C TRP A 54 17.95 -2.67 15.20
N SER A 55 18.98 -2.20 15.91
CA SER A 55 19.62 -2.96 16.97
C SER A 55 18.72 -3.17 18.18
N THR A 56 19.07 -4.20 18.91
CA THR A 56 18.36 -4.59 20.13
C THR A 56 18.83 -3.79 21.32
N GLU A 57 17.93 -3.61 22.28
CA GLU A 57 18.25 -3.19 23.63
C GLU A 57 18.76 -4.36 24.49
N LEU A 58 18.71 -5.59 23.96
CA LEU A 58 19.25 -6.76 24.65
C LEU A 58 20.76 -6.82 24.50
N GLU A 59 21.42 -7.22 25.56
CA GLU A 59 22.83 -7.64 25.49
C GLU A 59 22.97 -8.94 24.70
N VAL A 60 24.15 -9.18 24.13
CA VAL A 60 24.40 -10.39 23.33
C VAL A 60 24.07 -11.69 24.08
N PRO A 61 24.42 -11.88 25.38
CA PRO A 61 24.02 -13.08 26.11
C PRO A 61 22.52 -13.20 26.31
N GLN A 62 21.80 -12.11 26.50
CA GLN A 62 20.35 -12.11 26.63
C GLN A 62 19.69 -12.54 25.31
N ALA A 63 20.15 -11.96 24.18
CA ALA A 63 19.67 -12.32 22.86
C ALA A 63 19.93 -13.81 22.54
N GLN A 64 21.12 -14.32 22.87
CA GLN A 64 21.48 -15.73 22.75
C GLN A 64 20.49 -16.64 23.49
N ASN A 65 20.16 -16.28 24.73
CA ASN A 65 19.23 -17.04 25.54
C ASN A 65 17.83 -17.09 24.91
N GLU A 66 17.36 -15.97 24.35
CA GLU A 66 16.09 -15.93 23.62
C GLU A 66 16.09 -16.85 22.37
N TYR A 67 17.21 -16.92 21.65
CA TYR A 67 17.32 -17.79 20.47
C TYR A 67 17.36 -19.27 20.87
N ILE A 68 18.04 -19.64 21.94
CA ILE A 68 18.06 -21.01 22.48
C ILE A 68 16.67 -21.41 22.95
N LYS A 69 15.95 -20.54 23.69
CA LYS A 69 14.56 -20.77 24.09
C LYS A 69 13.65 -21.02 22.89
N ALA A 70 13.74 -20.16 21.87
CA ALA A 70 12.95 -20.33 20.65
C ALA A 70 13.25 -21.66 19.94
N TRP A 71 14.55 -22.00 19.83
CA TRP A 71 14.99 -23.27 19.21
C TRP A 71 14.37 -24.47 19.92
N CYS A 72 14.57 -24.61 21.23
CA CYS A 72 14.03 -25.73 22.01
C CYS A 72 12.50 -25.78 21.96
N ALA A 73 11.83 -24.64 22.14
CA ALA A 73 10.38 -24.55 22.10
C ALA A 73 9.83 -24.99 20.73
N LEU A 74 10.41 -24.51 19.62
CA LEU A 74 9.95 -24.85 18.28
C LEU A 74 10.15 -26.32 17.94
N LYS A 75 11.22 -26.97 18.42
CA LYS A 75 11.42 -28.41 18.26
C LYS A 75 10.26 -29.20 18.87
N VAL A 76 9.83 -28.84 20.08
CA VAL A 76 8.72 -29.53 20.78
C VAL A 76 7.36 -29.15 20.19
N LEU A 77 7.09 -27.85 20.01
CA LEU A 77 5.79 -27.37 19.53
C LEU A 77 5.49 -27.86 18.11
N SER A 78 6.50 -27.88 17.21
CA SER A 78 6.31 -28.42 15.86
C SER A 78 5.91 -29.88 15.86
N LYS A 79 6.50 -30.69 16.74
CA LYS A 79 6.16 -32.11 16.90
C LYS A 79 4.78 -32.30 17.53
N VAL A 80 4.54 -31.65 18.67
CA VAL A 80 3.30 -31.85 19.45
C VAL A 80 2.06 -31.38 18.70
N TYR A 81 2.16 -30.24 18.00
CA TYR A 81 1.03 -29.68 17.25
C TYR A 81 1.01 -30.07 15.76
N GLY A 82 1.96 -30.88 15.29
CA GLY A 82 1.99 -31.31 13.89
C GLY A 82 2.19 -30.17 12.89
N LEU A 83 2.98 -29.14 13.24
CA LEU A 83 3.18 -27.94 12.45
C LEU A 83 4.28 -28.07 11.38
N GLY A 84 4.59 -29.29 10.98
CA GLY A 84 5.67 -29.64 10.07
C GLY A 84 6.80 -30.40 10.76
N SER A 85 7.87 -30.72 10.02
CA SER A 85 9.03 -31.40 10.58
C SER A 85 9.70 -30.56 11.67
N PRO A 86 10.01 -31.13 12.83
CA PRO A 86 10.82 -30.46 13.87
C PRO A 86 12.20 -30.02 13.37
N ASP A 87 12.70 -30.61 12.29
CA ASP A 87 13.95 -30.23 11.63
C ASP A 87 13.73 -29.37 10.37
N GLY A 88 12.50 -29.01 10.08
CA GLY A 88 12.09 -28.25 8.90
C GLY A 88 12.27 -26.73 8.99
N PHE A 89 13.06 -26.22 9.92
CA PHE A 89 13.34 -24.79 10.02
C PHE A 89 14.82 -24.51 10.30
N VAL A 90 15.27 -23.32 9.97
CA VAL A 90 16.66 -22.89 10.06
C VAL A 90 16.77 -21.58 10.84
N PHE A 91 17.72 -21.55 11.78
CA PHE A 91 18.20 -20.30 12.37
C PHE A 91 19.51 -19.92 11.72
N ASN A 92 19.60 -18.68 11.25
CA ASN A 92 20.80 -18.11 10.66
C ASN A 92 21.30 -16.98 11.54
N MET A 93 22.55 -17.09 12.01
CA MET A 93 23.20 -16.02 12.76
C MET A 93 23.44 -14.80 11.87
N SER A 94 23.56 -13.65 12.46
CA SER A 94 24.07 -12.45 11.82
C SER A 94 25.10 -11.79 12.74
N VAL A 95 26.28 -11.49 12.19
CA VAL A 95 27.36 -10.84 12.91
C VAL A 95 27.83 -9.62 12.12
N GLY A 96 28.23 -8.58 12.84
CA GLY A 96 28.70 -7.35 12.24
C GLY A 96 29.88 -6.75 12.97
N TYR A 97 30.37 -5.60 12.53
CA TYR A 97 31.52 -4.87 13.00
C TYR A 97 32.83 -5.29 12.31
N ASP A 98 33.97 -5.34 13.04
CA ASP A 98 35.29 -5.73 12.52
C ASP A 98 35.68 -7.16 12.97
N LEU A 99 36.72 -7.70 12.35
CA LEU A 99 37.21 -9.06 12.65
C LEU A 99 37.64 -9.20 14.12
N GLU A 100 38.33 -8.19 14.66
CA GLU A 100 38.84 -8.23 16.03
C GLU A 100 37.66 -8.23 17.03
N GLY A 101 36.59 -7.47 16.74
CA GLY A 101 35.36 -7.49 17.52
C GLY A 101 34.68 -8.85 17.45
N ILE A 102 34.63 -9.49 16.28
CA ILE A 102 34.06 -10.83 16.11
C ILE A 102 34.86 -11.90 16.84
N LYS A 103 36.17 -11.78 16.86
CA LYS A 103 37.07 -12.67 17.64
C LYS A 103 37.08 -12.37 19.13
N GLY A 104 36.55 -11.23 19.52
CA GLY A 104 36.44 -10.86 20.93
C GLY A 104 35.56 -11.84 21.72
N PRO A 105 35.83 -12.01 23.04
CA PRO A 105 35.21 -13.08 23.84
C PRO A 105 33.69 -13.05 23.85
N LYS A 106 33.08 -11.88 23.76
CA LYS A 106 31.60 -11.71 23.73
C LYS A 106 30.99 -12.36 22.48
N ILE A 107 31.48 -12.01 21.29
CA ILE A 107 30.91 -12.49 20.02
C ILE A 107 31.39 -13.89 19.69
N ASP A 108 32.64 -14.22 19.99
CA ASP A 108 33.17 -15.57 19.82
C ASP A 108 32.41 -16.60 20.66
N SER A 109 32.15 -16.29 21.94
CA SER A 109 31.32 -17.13 22.80
C SER A 109 29.89 -17.30 22.27
N TYR A 110 29.28 -16.22 21.77
CA TYR A 110 27.96 -16.30 21.13
C TYR A 110 27.97 -17.25 19.92
N ILE A 111 28.94 -17.12 19.01
CA ILE A 111 29.02 -17.98 17.84
C ILE A 111 29.19 -19.44 18.27
N ASN A 112 30.10 -19.72 19.18
CA ASN A 112 30.34 -21.08 19.66
C ASN A 112 29.12 -21.69 20.34
N ASN A 113 28.41 -20.94 21.17
CA ASN A 113 27.18 -21.39 21.86
C ASN A 113 26.02 -21.59 20.89
N MET A 114 25.93 -20.82 19.82
CA MET A 114 24.92 -21.05 18.78
C MET A 114 25.26 -22.26 17.90
N MET A 115 26.53 -22.59 17.74
CA MET A 115 26.98 -23.80 17.06
C MET A 115 26.77 -25.04 17.93
N ASP A 116 26.95 -24.91 19.24
CA ASP A 116 26.70 -25.97 20.22
C ASP A 116 26.28 -25.37 21.58
N ALA A 117 24.98 -25.39 21.85
CA ALA A 117 24.40 -24.86 23.07
C ALA A 117 24.46 -25.82 24.27
N SER A 118 24.98 -27.04 24.11
CA SER A 118 24.95 -28.08 25.16
C SER A 118 25.56 -27.67 26.48
N GLY A 119 26.59 -26.81 26.45
CA GLY A 119 27.27 -26.28 27.64
C GLY A 119 26.59 -25.07 28.26
N THR A 120 25.51 -24.56 27.69
CA THR A 120 24.82 -23.35 28.20
C THR A 120 23.75 -23.70 29.26
N ALA A 121 23.69 -22.92 30.32
CA ALA A 121 22.66 -23.08 31.35
C ALA A 121 21.24 -22.94 30.76
N GLN A 122 21.07 -22.04 29.82
CA GLN A 122 19.77 -21.80 29.18
C GLN A 122 19.25 -23.03 28.41
N PHE A 123 20.12 -23.76 27.71
CA PHE A 123 19.71 -24.96 26.99
C PHE A 123 19.24 -26.05 27.96
N GLN A 124 19.99 -26.27 29.06
CA GLN A 124 19.64 -27.26 30.08
C GLN A 124 18.31 -26.91 30.79
N GLU A 125 18.13 -25.61 31.13
CA GLU A 125 16.87 -25.10 31.70
C GLU A 125 15.68 -25.34 30.75
N CYS A 126 15.85 -25.05 29.46
CA CYS A 126 14.79 -25.29 28.46
C CYS A 126 14.40 -26.77 28.38
N LEU A 127 15.36 -27.70 28.37
CA LEU A 127 15.06 -29.12 28.35
C LEU A 127 14.30 -29.54 29.60
N ALA A 128 14.67 -29.05 30.78
CA ALA A 128 14.00 -29.35 32.03
C ALA A 128 12.54 -28.85 32.03
N VAL A 129 12.33 -27.58 31.71
CA VAL A 129 10.99 -26.97 31.69
C VAL A 129 10.10 -27.64 30.64
N LEU A 130 10.61 -27.90 29.44
CA LEU A 130 9.85 -28.55 28.39
C LEU A 130 9.50 -30.02 28.76
N THR A 131 10.38 -30.71 29.48
CA THR A 131 10.09 -32.09 29.98
C THR A 131 8.96 -32.07 31.02
N GLU A 132 8.91 -31.05 31.87
CA GLU A 132 7.82 -30.87 32.83
C GLU A 132 6.50 -30.55 32.11
N MET A 133 6.54 -29.67 31.12
CA MET A 133 5.36 -29.28 30.36
C MET A 133 4.82 -30.36 29.43
N PHE A 134 5.70 -31.18 28.86
CA PHE A 134 5.37 -32.23 27.89
C PHE A 134 5.99 -33.59 28.31
N PRO A 135 5.56 -34.19 29.41
CA PRO A 135 6.18 -35.40 29.94
C PRO A 135 6.12 -36.63 29.00
N ALA A 136 5.13 -36.66 28.13
CA ALA A 136 5.01 -37.71 27.11
C ALA A 136 6.12 -37.63 26.03
N GLU A 137 6.77 -36.49 25.89
CA GLU A 137 7.83 -36.23 24.91
C GLU A 137 9.24 -36.26 25.51
N LYS A 138 9.40 -36.74 26.76
CA LYS A 138 10.65 -36.69 27.52
C LYS A 138 11.88 -37.17 26.73
N ASP A 139 11.76 -38.35 26.10
CA ASP A 139 12.90 -38.93 25.36
C ASP A 139 13.25 -38.14 24.11
N TYR A 140 12.26 -37.57 23.43
CA TYR A 140 12.46 -36.67 22.31
C TYR A 140 13.13 -35.36 22.77
N ILE A 141 12.66 -34.79 23.88
CA ILE A 141 13.21 -33.54 24.42
C ILE A 141 14.68 -33.73 24.80
N ALA A 142 15.02 -34.86 25.45
CA ALA A 142 16.41 -35.17 25.79
C ALA A 142 17.33 -35.34 24.55
N ALA A 143 16.76 -35.69 23.39
CA ALA A 143 17.48 -35.85 22.13
C ALA A 143 17.51 -34.58 21.24
N ILE A 144 16.96 -33.46 21.71
CA ILE A 144 17.00 -32.20 20.94
C ILE A 144 18.46 -31.79 20.66
N SER A 145 18.79 -31.58 19.39
CA SER A 145 20.13 -31.17 18.98
C SER A 145 20.47 -29.79 19.57
N PRO A 146 21.62 -29.66 20.26
CA PRO A 146 22.09 -28.38 20.77
C PRO A 146 22.62 -27.43 19.65
N ARG A 147 22.67 -27.89 18.42
CA ARG A 147 23.17 -27.13 17.28
C ARG A 147 22.09 -26.19 16.75
N VAL A 148 22.07 -24.96 17.29
CA VAL A 148 21.04 -23.93 17.00
C VAL A 148 21.25 -23.36 15.61
N SER A 149 22.51 -23.12 15.16
CA SER A 149 22.80 -22.56 13.84
C SER A 149 24.04 -23.19 13.20
N ARG A 150 24.02 -23.25 11.84
CA ARG A 150 25.16 -23.69 11.01
C ARG A 150 25.55 -22.62 9.99
N SER A 151 24.91 -21.48 10.01
CA SER A 151 25.11 -20.45 8.98
C SER A 151 25.15 -19.07 9.60
N VAL A 152 25.78 -18.15 8.90
CA VAL A 152 25.98 -16.77 9.35
C VAL A 152 25.89 -15.78 8.20
N THR A 153 25.25 -14.65 8.44
CA THR A 153 25.29 -13.47 7.57
C THR A 153 26.31 -12.49 8.12
N VAL A 154 27.27 -12.09 7.30
CA VAL A 154 28.20 -10.98 7.58
C VAL A 154 27.50 -9.67 7.23
N SER A 155 27.19 -8.87 8.24
CA SER A 155 26.47 -7.61 8.12
C SER A 155 27.37 -6.48 8.61
N THR A 156 28.21 -5.96 7.73
CA THR A 156 29.14 -4.87 8.03
C THR A 156 28.41 -3.52 8.01
N LEU A 157 29.02 -2.53 8.65
CA LEU A 157 28.59 -1.13 8.58
C LEU A 157 28.88 -0.57 7.17
N HIS A 158 28.22 0.55 6.84
CA HIS A 158 28.62 1.37 5.69
C HIS A 158 30.08 1.82 5.84
N GLY A 159 30.82 1.88 4.74
CA GLY A 159 32.24 2.22 4.73
C GLY A 159 33.19 1.10 5.15
N CYS A 160 32.71 -0.15 5.34
CA CYS A 160 33.60 -1.27 5.66
C CYS A 160 34.45 -1.65 4.43
N PRO A 161 35.82 -1.66 4.54
CA PRO A 161 36.68 -1.99 3.43
C PRO A 161 36.47 -3.41 2.88
N PRO A 162 36.59 -3.63 1.55
CA PRO A 162 36.43 -4.96 0.94
C PRO A 162 37.32 -6.03 1.58
N GLN A 163 38.56 -5.68 1.91
CA GLN A 163 39.55 -6.58 2.53
C GLN A 163 39.07 -7.06 3.92
N GLU A 164 38.37 -6.18 4.66
CA GLU A 164 37.86 -6.55 5.97
C GLU A 164 36.66 -7.48 5.85
N ILE A 165 35.75 -7.23 4.92
CA ILE A 165 34.62 -8.12 4.60
C ILE A 165 35.16 -9.52 4.22
N GLU A 166 36.18 -9.58 3.39
CA GLU A 166 36.81 -10.84 2.96
C GLU A 166 37.50 -11.57 4.14
N ARG A 167 38.20 -10.84 5.01
CA ARG A 167 38.84 -11.40 6.20
C ARG A 167 37.86 -12.00 7.16
N ILE A 168 36.77 -11.28 7.47
CA ILE A 168 35.68 -11.74 8.34
C ILE A 168 35.05 -13.00 7.76
N THR A 169 34.67 -12.95 6.48
CA THR A 169 33.97 -14.07 5.83
C THR A 169 34.88 -15.29 5.75
N SER A 170 36.15 -15.11 5.41
CA SER A 170 37.17 -16.19 5.36
C SER A 170 37.39 -16.82 6.74
N TYR A 171 37.42 -16.03 7.82
CA TYR A 171 37.50 -16.52 9.19
C TYR A 171 36.28 -17.40 9.56
N LEU A 172 35.07 -16.96 9.25
CA LEU A 172 33.86 -17.70 9.54
C LEU A 172 33.78 -19.03 8.74
N LEU A 173 34.26 -19.02 7.50
CA LEU A 173 34.32 -20.23 6.67
C LEU A 173 35.41 -21.19 7.18
N ARG A 174 36.67 -20.73 7.40
CA ARG A 174 37.84 -21.58 7.72
C ARG A 174 37.84 -22.05 9.17
N GLU A 175 37.67 -21.11 10.10
CA GLU A 175 37.88 -21.37 11.54
C GLU A 175 36.60 -21.83 12.22
N LYS A 176 35.46 -21.30 11.79
CA LYS A 176 34.15 -21.65 12.39
C LYS A 176 33.38 -22.70 11.59
N HIS A 177 33.79 -23.05 10.39
CA HIS A 177 33.12 -23.99 9.51
C HIS A 177 31.61 -23.73 9.35
N LEU A 178 31.27 -22.44 9.13
CA LEU A 178 29.91 -21.98 8.95
C LEU A 178 29.62 -21.70 7.46
N HIS A 179 28.44 -22.03 6.97
CA HIS A 179 27.94 -21.48 5.73
C HIS A 179 27.85 -19.95 5.87
N ALA A 180 28.33 -19.17 4.89
CA ALA A 180 28.46 -17.74 5.03
C ALA A 180 27.75 -16.96 3.92
N PHE A 181 27.05 -15.89 4.30
CA PHE A 181 26.44 -14.95 3.38
C PHE A 181 26.97 -13.54 3.64
N VAL A 182 27.35 -12.82 2.59
CA VAL A 182 27.73 -11.40 2.70
C VAL A 182 26.52 -10.54 2.40
N LYS A 183 26.14 -9.68 3.32
CA LYS A 183 25.05 -8.73 3.14
C LYS A 183 25.57 -7.50 2.39
N CYS A 184 24.99 -7.26 1.21
CA CYS A 184 25.41 -6.19 0.31
C CYS A 184 24.58 -4.92 0.52
N ASN A 185 25.24 -3.75 0.41
CA ASN A 185 24.57 -2.45 0.43
C ASN A 185 24.08 -2.07 -0.97
N PRO A 186 22.91 -1.41 -1.11
CA PRO A 186 22.41 -0.96 -2.42
C PRO A 186 23.32 0.04 -3.13
N THR A 187 24.23 0.68 -2.41
CA THR A 187 25.27 1.58 -2.92
C THR A 187 26.18 0.94 -3.95
N ILE A 188 26.32 -0.40 -3.97
CA ILE A 188 27.06 -1.17 -4.99
C ILE A 188 26.54 -0.95 -6.42
N LEU A 189 25.30 -0.44 -6.59
CA LEU A 189 24.73 -0.05 -7.89
C LEU A 189 25.43 1.18 -8.50
N GLY A 190 26.07 2.00 -7.67
CA GLY A 190 26.60 3.31 -8.02
C GLY A 190 25.53 4.40 -7.95
N TYR A 191 25.96 5.61 -7.56
CA TYR A 191 25.09 6.78 -7.32
C TYR A 191 24.13 7.08 -8.50
N LYS A 192 24.68 7.17 -9.71
CA LYS A 192 23.92 7.52 -10.91
C LYS A 192 22.76 6.54 -11.17
N THR A 193 23.00 5.24 -10.98
CA THR A 193 21.98 4.21 -11.20
C THR A 193 20.88 4.31 -10.14
N ALA A 194 21.26 4.41 -8.87
CA ALA A 194 20.30 4.54 -7.76
C ALA A 194 19.44 5.80 -7.92
N ARG A 195 20.05 6.94 -8.27
CA ARG A 195 19.33 8.21 -8.49
C ARG A 195 18.37 8.12 -9.66
N THR A 196 18.80 7.54 -10.79
CA THR A 196 17.96 7.37 -11.97
C THR A 196 16.73 6.51 -11.67
N ILE A 197 16.90 5.41 -10.95
CA ILE A 197 15.77 4.53 -10.57
C ILE A 197 14.79 5.30 -9.69
N LEU A 198 15.26 5.89 -8.60
CA LEU A 198 14.38 6.57 -7.62
C LEU A 198 13.66 7.78 -8.24
N ASP A 199 14.33 8.58 -9.05
CA ASP A 199 13.72 9.75 -9.72
C ASP A 199 12.62 9.32 -10.69
N SER A 200 12.88 8.30 -11.50
CA SER A 200 11.91 7.80 -12.48
C SER A 200 10.63 7.25 -11.83
N MET A 201 10.71 6.85 -10.57
CA MET A 201 9.61 6.27 -9.80
C MET A 201 8.90 7.27 -8.88
N GLY A 202 9.25 8.56 -8.93
CA GLY A 202 8.64 9.62 -8.13
C GLY A 202 9.21 9.79 -6.72
N TYR A 203 10.38 9.23 -6.44
CA TYR A 203 11.14 9.39 -5.19
C TYR A 203 12.25 10.46 -5.30
N ASP A 204 12.08 11.44 -6.20
CA ASP A 204 13.00 12.55 -6.45
C ASP A 204 13.23 13.45 -5.22
N TYR A 205 12.30 13.45 -4.29
CA TYR A 205 12.40 14.18 -3.02
C TYR A 205 13.31 13.52 -1.98
N ILE A 206 13.73 12.27 -2.17
CA ILE A 206 14.65 11.58 -1.27
C ILE A 206 16.06 12.11 -1.55
N VAL A 207 16.70 12.66 -0.53
CA VAL A 207 18.04 13.25 -0.63
C VAL A 207 19.09 12.24 -0.18
N PHE A 208 20.13 12.10 -0.96
CA PHE A 208 21.37 11.38 -0.64
C PHE A 208 22.48 11.87 -1.57
N ASP A 209 23.72 11.78 -1.13
CA ASP A 209 24.91 12.18 -1.87
C ASP A 209 25.78 11.00 -2.31
N GLU A 210 26.94 11.27 -2.85
CA GLU A 210 27.90 10.26 -3.32
C GLU A 210 28.77 9.67 -2.20
N HIS A 211 28.72 10.18 -0.98
CA HIS A 211 29.62 9.81 0.11
C HIS A 211 29.61 8.29 0.36
N HIS A 212 28.46 7.74 0.70
CA HIS A 212 28.31 6.31 0.94
C HIS A 212 28.63 5.44 -0.28
N PHE A 213 28.37 5.96 -1.50
CA PHE A 213 28.70 5.23 -2.72
C PHE A 213 30.20 5.11 -2.96
N ASN A 214 30.98 6.08 -2.49
CA ASN A 214 32.43 6.09 -2.64
C ASN A 214 33.14 5.28 -1.55
N GLU A 215 32.53 5.18 -0.36
CA GLU A 215 33.12 4.48 0.79
C GLU A 215 32.73 3.01 0.89
N ASP A 216 31.52 2.65 0.46
CA ASP A 216 31.04 1.28 0.47
C ASP A 216 31.73 0.39 -0.57
N LEU A 217 31.49 -0.91 -0.47
CA LEU A 217 31.99 -1.93 -1.39
C LEU A 217 31.65 -1.59 -2.86
N GLN A 218 32.69 -1.36 -3.68
CA GLN A 218 32.54 -1.06 -5.09
C GLN A 218 32.38 -2.33 -5.93
N TRP A 219 31.67 -2.23 -7.06
CA TRP A 219 31.45 -3.37 -7.96
C TRP A 219 32.74 -4.02 -8.44
N ALA A 220 33.76 -3.21 -8.74
CA ALA A 220 35.05 -3.69 -9.22
C ALA A 220 35.81 -4.54 -8.18
N ASP A 221 35.62 -4.23 -6.89
CA ASP A 221 36.24 -4.98 -5.79
C ASP A 221 35.37 -6.17 -5.35
N ALA A 222 34.05 -6.00 -5.44
CA ALA A 222 33.07 -6.99 -5.01
C ALA A 222 33.15 -8.29 -5.83
N VAL A 223 33.19 -8.19 -7.15
CA VAL A 223 33.14 -9.36 -8.04
C VAL A 223 34.33 -10.30 -7.78
N PRO A 224 35.60 -9.84 -7.81
CA PRO A 224 36.73 -10.72 -7.51
C PRO A 224 36.75 -11.27 -6.08
N MET A 225 36.27 -10.49 -5.11
CA MET A 225 36.14 -10.93 -3.72
C MET A 225 35.11 -12.07 -3.61
N PHE A 226 33.94 -11.93 -4.23
CA PHE A 226 32.90 -12.97 -4.22
C PHE A 226 33.39 -14.26 -4.90
N GLU A 227 34.12 -14.15 -5.99
CA GLU A 227 34.74 -15.31 -6.65
C GLU A 227 35.73 -16.05 -5.74
N ARG A 228 36.59 -15.34 -5.02
CA ARG A 228 37.52 -15.94 -4.07
C ARG A 228 36.82 -16.61 -2.89
N LEU A 229 35.79 -15.95 -2.35
CA LEU A 229 35.00 -16.49 -1.23
C LEU A 229 34.19 -17.70 -1.65
N GLN A 230 33.62 -17.71 -2.87
CA GLN A 230 32.94 -18.89 -3.41
C GLN A 230 33.91 -20.07 -3.55
N ALA A 231 35.08 -19.84 -4.17
CA ALA A 231 36.10 -20.88 -4.32
C ALA A 231 36.59 -21.42 -2.96
N LEU A 232 36.73 -20.55 -1.97
CA LEU A 232 37.06 -20.95 -0.60
C LEU A 232 35.99 -21.86 0.01
N ALA A 233 34.74 -21.44 -0.07
CA ALA A 233 33.59 -22.22 0.48
C ALA A 233 33.51 -23.58 -0.21
N ASP A 234 33.60 -23.62 -1.53
CA ASP A 234 33.62 -24.89 -2.30
C ASP A 234 34.71 -25.83 -1.85
N SER A 235 35.92 -25.31 -1.59
CA SER A 235 37.08 -26.11 -1.11
C SER A 235 36.86 -26.73 0.29
N LEU A 236 35.97 -26.10 1.08
CA LEU A 236 35.62 -26.52 2.43
C LEU A 236 34.33 -27.37 2.49
N GLY A 237 33.62 -27.54 1.37
CA GLY A 237 32.29 -28.18 1.33
C GLY A 237 31.21 -27.34 2.02
N LEU A 238 31.35 -26.03 2.04
CA LEU A 238 30.44 -25.07 2.63
C LEU A 238 29.69 -24.28 1.56
N GLU A 239 28.56 -23.69 1.94
CA GLU A 239 27.84 -22.77 1.07
C GLU A 239 28.33 -21.33 1.28
N PHE A 240 28.48 -20.61 0.18
CA PHE A 240 28.64 -19.17 0.15
C PHE A 240 27.52 -18.53 -0.65
N GLY A 241 27.11 -17.34 -0.30
CA GLY A 241 26.09 -16.59 -1.02
C GLY A 241 26.07 -15.11 -0.65
N LEU A 242 25.14 -14.38 -1.28
CA LEU A 242 24.95 -12.96 -1.06
C LEU A 242 23.57 -12.70 -0.49
N LYS A 243 23.48 -11.81 0.48
CA LYS A 243 22.22 -11.32 1.00
C LYS A 243 21.91 -9.94 0.45
N LEU A 244 20.81 -9.81 -0.25
CA LEU A 244 20.36 -8.58 -0.88
C LEU A 244 19.07 -8.10 -0.21
N SER A 245 19.03 -6.93 0.39
CA SER A 245 20.09 -5.99 0.62
C SER A 245 20.11 -5.52 2.08
N ASN A 246 21.10 -4.70 2.42
CA ASN A 246 20.97 -3.80 3.54
C ASN A 246 19.96 -2.69 3.21
N THR A 247 19.64 -1.82 4.18
CA THR A 247 18.85 -0.61 3.98
C THR A 247 19.65 0.45 3.23
N PHE A 248 18.99 1.43 2.63
CA PHE A 248 19.62 2.43 1.77
C PHE A 248 19.79 3.75 2.53
N PRO A 249 21.01 4.32 2.62
CA PRO A 249 21.28 5.55 3.35
C PRO A 249 20.69 6.76 2.63
N VAL A 250 20.02 7.64 3.39
CA VAL A 250 19.39 8.87 2.92
C VAL A 250 19.42 9.94 4.02
N ASP A 251 19.42 11.21 3.63
CA ASP A 251 19.41 12.34 4.55
C ASP A 251 18.01 12.55 5.17
N THR A 252 17.99 12.93 6.44
CA THR A 252 16.77 13.37 7.12
C THR A 252 16.50 14.83 6.75
N THR A 253 15.52 15.08 5.87
CA THR A 253 15.25 16.43 5.35
C THR A 253 13.93 17.02 5.81
N ARG A 254 13.02 16.20 6.35
CA ARG A 254 11.66 16.59 6.77
C ARG A 254 11.36 16.21 8.20
N ASN A 255 12.38 16.09 9.04
CA ASN A 255 12.28 15.65 10.44
C ASN A 255 11.54 14.30 10.61
N GLU A 256 11.75 13.37 9.70
CA GLU A 256 11.16 12.03 9.73
C GLU A 256 11.62 11.27 10.99
N LEU A 257 12.90 11.36 11.28
CA LEU A 257 13.58 10.80 12.47
C LEU A 257 14.55 11.82 13.07
N PRO A 258 14.99 11.67 14.33
CA PRO A 258 15.77 12.70 15.03
C PRO A 258 17.21 12.93 14.52
N GLY A 259 17.83 11.93 13.88
CA GLY A 259 19.20 12.03 13.38
C GLY A 259 19.29 12.78 12.04
N THR A 260 20.51 13.06 11.61
CA THR A 260 20.78 13.71 10.30
C THR A 260 20.68 12.75 9.12
N GLU A 261 20.88 11.45 9.38
CA GLU A 261 20.83 10.37 8.40
C GLU A 261 19.85 9.30 8.87
N MET A 262 19.20 8.65 7.92
CA MET A 262 18.33 7.52 8.13
C MET A 262 18.48 6.51 6.99
N TYR A 263 17.94 5.32 7.17
CA TYR A 263 18.06 4.22 6.22
C TYR A 263 16.70 3.82 5.69
N MET A 264 16.50 3.97 4.38
CA MET A 264 15.26 3.63 3.68
C MET A 264 15.12 2.11 3.52
N SER A 265 13.89 1.62 3.71
CA SER A 265 13.51 0.21 3.54
C SER A 265 12.11 0.08 2.95
N GLY A 266 11.54 -1.13 2.94
CA GLY A 266 10.19 -1.36 2.45
C GLY A 266 10.08 -1.36 0.92
N ARG A 267 8.90 -1.01 0.41
CA ARG A 267 8.58 -1.13 -1.02
C ARG A 267 9.44 -0.27 -1.95
N SER A 268 9.90 0.88 -1.47
CA SER A 268 10.78 1.79 -2.22
C SER A 268 12.20 1.23 -2.42
N LEU A 269 12.63 0.32 -1.53
CA LEU A 269 13.92 -0.35 -1.64
C LEU A 269 13.92 -1.49 -2.66
N PHE A 270 12.77 -2.11 -2.93
CA PHE A 270 12.69 -3.28 -3.82
C PHE A 270 13.28 -3.05 -5.21
N PRO A 271 13.00 -1.95 -5.93
CA PRO A 271 13.56 -1.71 -7.27
C PRO A 271 15.09 -1.64 -7.27
N LEU A 272 15.69 -1.05 -6.24
CA LEU A 272 17.16 -1.04 -6.10
C LEU A 272 17.69 -2.45 -5.82
N THR A 273 17.04 -3.19 -4.94
CA THR A 273 17.49 -4.54 -4.55
C THR A 273 17.36 -5.54 -5.69
N ILE A 274 16.26 -5.49 -6.45
CA ILE A 274 16.07 -6.41 -7.58
C ILE A 274 17.02 -6.08 -8.75
N GLU A 275 17.40 -4.82 -8.94
CA GLU A 275 18.42 -4.46 -9.91
C GLU A 275 19.82 -4.95 -9.48
N MET A 276 20.17 -4.90 -8.17
CA MET A 276 21.36 -5.57 -7.66
C MET A 276 21.34 -7.07 -7.97
N CYS A 277 20.20 -7.69 -7.69
CA CYS A 277 20.00 -9.12 -7.96
C CYS A 277 20.19 -9.45 -9.44
N ASN A 278 19.66 -8.62 -10.35
CA ASN A 278 19.81 -8.72 -11.79
C ASN A 278 21.28 -8.66 -12.20
N ARG A 279 22.04 -7.67 -11.72
CA ARG A 279 23.48 -7.53 -12.01
C ARG A 279 24.29 -8.74 -11.52
N ILE A 280 24.04 -9.19 -10.29
CA ILE A 280 24.74 -10.32 -9.69
C ILE A 280 24.39 -11.62 -10.43
N SER A 281 23.12 -11.90 -10.69
CA SER A 281 22.70 -13.09 -11.38
C SER A 281 23.31 -13.19 -12.79
N ARG A 282 23.35 -12.08 -13.52
CA ARG A 282 23.98 -12.02 -14.85
C ARG A 282 25.50 -12.18 -14.78
N GLN A 283 26.18 -11.52 -13.81
CA GLN A 283 27.63 -11.59 -13.64
C GLN A 283 28.09 -13.02 -13.37
N PHE A 284 27.38 -13.74 -12.52
CA PHE A 284 27.73 -15.09 -12.11
C PHE A 284 26.97 -16.20 -12.88
N GLY A 285 26.27 -15.84 -13.97
CA GLY A 285 25.51 -16.81 -14.78
C GLY A 285 24.45 -17.60 -14.00
N GLY A 286 23.84 -16.96 -13.02
CA GLY A 286 22.84 -17.57 -12.15
C GLY A 286 23.39 -18.49 -11.05
N LYS A 287 24.70 -18.71 -10.98
CA LYS A 287 25.31 -19.70 -10.04
C LYS A 287 25.42 -19.20 -8.60
N MET A 288 25.51 -17.88 -8.40
CA MET A 288 25.61 -17.28 -7.07
C MET A 288 24.30 -17.47 -6.28
N ARG A 289 24.41 -18.02 -5.06
CA ARG A 289 23.26 -18.15 -4.17
C ARG A 289 22.85 -16.78 -3.63
N ILE A 290 21.56 -16.47 -3.71
CA ILE A 290 21.03 -15.18 -3.28
C ILE A 290 19.95 -15.40 -2.22
N SER A 291 20.13 -14.77 -1.07
CA SER A 291 19.11 -14.52 -0.05
C SER A 291 18.54 -13.11 -0.24
N PHE A 292 17.25 -12.92 -0.14
CA PHE A 292 16.61 -11.66 -0.45
C PHE A 292 15.87 -11.07 0.78
N ALA A 293 16.05 -9.78 1.02
CA ALA A 293 15.41 -9.07 2.12
C ALA A 293 14.91 -7.66 1.75
N GLY A 294 15.62 -6.94 0.88
CA GLY A 294 15.35 -5.53 0.55
C GLY A 294 14.03 -5.33 -0.18
N GLY A 295 12.97 -5.03 0.56
CA GLY A 295 11.65 -4.80 0.00
C GLY A 295 10.86 -6.06 -0.38
N ALA A 296 11.26 -7.24 0.12
CA ALA A 296 10.46 -8.45 -0.05
C ALA A 296 9.11 -8.34 0.66
N GLU A 297 8.04 -8.67 -0.05
CA GLU A 297 6.67 -8.57 0.45
C GLU A 297 5.68 -9.44 -0.35
N PHE A 298 4.40 -9.35 -0.03
CA PHE A 298 3.35 -10.16 -0.64
C PHE A 298 3.29 -10.07 -2.18
N PHE A 299 3.58 -8.91 -2.77
CA PHE A 299 3.44 -8.69 -4.22
C PHE A 299 4.60 -9.25 -5.06
N ASN A 300 5.71 -9.63 -4.41
CA ASN A 300 6.92 -10.07 -5.11
C ASN A 300 7.52 -11.40 -4.60
N CYS A 301 7.11 -11.91 -3.42
CA CYS A 301 7.72 -13.10 -2.81
C CYS A 301 7.60 -14.37 -3.67
N ASP A 302 6.51 -14.56 -4.38
CA ASP A 302 6.28 -15.68 -5.29
C ASP A 302 7.18 -15.61 -6.52
N LYS A 303 7.32 -14.42 -7.11
CA LYS A 303 8.18 -14.18 -8.26
C LYS A 303 9.66 -14.40 -7.92
N LEU A 304 10.09 -13.91 -6.76
CA LEU A 304 11.43 -14.14 -6.24
C LEU A 304 11.70 -15.64 -6.05
N PHE A 305 10.78 -16.34 -5.40
CA PHE A 305 10.91 -17.78 -5.16
C PHE A 305 10.93 -18.59 -6.46
N ALA A 306 10.05 -18.28 -7.41
CA ALA A 306 10.01 -18.92 -8.72
C ALA A 306 11.30 -18.71 -9.52
N ALA A 307 11.96 -17.56 -9.36
CA ALA A 307 13.26 -17.24 -9.97
C ALA A 307 14.46 -17.93 -9.28
N GLY A 308 14.24 -18.80 -8.29
CA GLY A 308 15.30 -19.51 -7.58
C GLY A 308 15.98 -18.70 -6.48
N ILE A 309 15.36 -17.61 -6.02
CA ILE A 309 15.87 -16.75 -4.95
C ILE A 309 15.25 -17.19 -3.62
N TRP A 310 16.05 -17.73 -2.74
CA TRP A 310 15.68 -18.10 -1.37
C TRP A 310 16.93 -18.38 -0.52
N PRO A 311 16.88 -18.16 0.83
CA PRO A 311 15.71 -17.73 1.60
C PRO A 311 15.28 -16.30 1.34
N ILE A 312 13.97 -16.02 1.52
CA ILE A 312 13.38 -14.69 1.50
C ILE A 312 13.06 -14.30 2.93
N THR A 313 13.55 -13.15 3.38
CA THR A 313 13.32 -12.63 4.73
C THR A 313 12.62 -11.28 4.69
N VAL A 314 11.78 -11.00 5.66
CA VAL A 314 11.03 -9.75 5.78
C VAL A 314 11.18 -9.14 7.16
N ALA A 315 11.19 -7.81 7.24
CA ALA A 315 11.18 -7.07 8.48
C ALA A 315 10.09 -5.96 8.43
N THR A 316 10.18 -5.03 7.50
CA THR A 316 9.27 -3.88 7.38
C THR A 316 7.80 -4.31 7.22
N THR A 317 7.54 -5.36 6.45
CA THR A 317 6.19 -5.90 6.23
C THR A 317 5.50 -6.31 7.54
N ILE A 318 6.22 -6.90 8.48
CA ILE A 318 5.65 -7.35 9.77
C ILE A 318 5.49 -6.19 10.76
N LEU A 319 6.16 -5.05 10.56
CA LEU A 319 5.99 -3.84 11.37
C LEU A 319 4.76 -3.02 10.96
N LYS A 320 4.23 -3.25 9.77
CA LYS A 320 3.02 -2.61 9.27
C LYS A 320 1.77 -3.33 9.76
N PRO A 321 0.58 -2.67 9.75
CA PRO A 321 -0.69 -3.33 10.06
C PRO A 321 -0.88 -4.61 9.25
N GLY A 322 -1.34 -5.66 9.93
CA GLY A 322 -1.39 -7.03 9.39
C GLY A 322 -0.34 -7.94 10.00
N GLY A 323 0.85 -7.43 10.34
CA GLY A 323 1.88 -8.17 11.10
C GLY A 323 2.11 -9.60 10.60
N TYR A 324 2.01 -10.56 11.48
CA TYR A 324 2.21 -11.98 11.15
C TYR A 324 1.13 -12.56 10.22
N ASN A 325 -0.09 -11.99 10.18
CA ASN A 325 -1.10 -12.41 9.19
C ASN A 325 -0.63 -12.13 7.76
N ARG A 326 0.11 -11.02 7.55
CA ARG A 326 0.71 -10.72 6.25
C ARG A 326 1.78 -11.74 5.88
N LEU A 327 2.59 -12.17 6.85
CA LEU A 327 3.55 -13.25 6.65
C LEU A 327 2.84 -14.56 6.25
N HIS A 328 1.74 -14.91 6.92
CA HIS A 328 0.95 -16.08 6.58
C HIS A 328 0.44 -16.03 5.12
N GLN A 329 -0.11 -14.91 4.68
CA GLN A 329 -0.53 -14.72 3.28
C GLN A 329 0.61 -14.88 2.27
N MET A 330 1.82 -14.43 2.62
CA MET A 330 3.01 -14.64 1.77
C MET A 330 3.37 -16.13 1.68
N VAL A 331 3.31 -16.86 2.81
CA VAL A 331 3.57 -18.31 2.85
C VAL A 331 2.55 -19.04 1.99
N GLU A 332 1.25 -18.79 2.15
CA GLU A 332 0.19 -19.42 1.32
C GLU A 332 0.40 -19.19 -0.19
N LYS A 333 1.01 -18.06 -0.55
CA LYS A 333 1.31 -17.72 -1.94
C LYS A 333 2.49 -18.53 -2.46
N VAL A 334 3.54 -18.67 -1.66
CA VAL A 334 4.77 -19.40 -2.01
C VAL A 334 4.55 -20.92 -1.97
N GLU A 335 3.77 -21.45 -1.04
CA GLU A 335 3.46 -22.88 -0.93
C GLU A 335 2.77 -23.49 -2.17
N LYS A 336 2.13 -22.65 -2.97
CA LYS A 336 1.52 -23.06 -4.26
C LYS A 336 2.55 -23.33 -5.36
N LEU A 337 3.80 -22.95 -5.15
CA LEU A 337 4.88 -23.10 -6.11
C LEU A 337 5.65 -24.41 -5.85
N PRO A 338 6.14 -25.07 -6.91
CA PRO A 338 6.94 -26.27 -6.74
C PRO A 338 8.28 -25.94 -6.08
N TYR A 339 8.60 -26.64 -4.98
CA TYR A 339 9.93 -26.56 -4.37
C TYR A 339 10.96 -27.26 -5.26
N ARG A 340 12.11 -26.60 -5.44
CA ARG A 340 13.27 -27.19 -6.09
C ARG A 340 14.51 -26.94 -5.20
N ALA A 341 15.39 -27.94 -5.11
CA ALA A 341 16.71 -27.68 -4.54
C ALA A 341 17.42 -26.59 -5.36
N PHE A 342 18.28 -25.80 -4.71
CA PHE A 342 18.98 -24.72 -5.42
C PHE A 342 19.83 -25.32 -6.57
N SER A 343 19.55 -24.87 -7.77
CA SER A 343 20.26 -25.25 -9.01
C SER A 343 20.67 -24.01 -9.81
N GLY A 344 20.61 -22.85 -9.19
CA GLY A 344 20.88 -21.55 -9.78
C GLY A 344 19.64 -20.64 -9.79
N THR A 345 19.85 -19.37 -10.10
CA THR A 345 18.81 -18.38 -10.29
C THR A 345 18.46 -18.20 -11.76
N ASP A 346 17.21 -17.94 -12.07
CA ASP A 346 16.75 -17.60 -13.42
C ASP A 346 17.04 -16.12 -13.72
N SER A 347 18.16 -15.86 -14.40
CA SER A 347 18.59 -14.50 -14.72
C SER A 347 17.62 -13.77 -15.67
N ALA A 348 16.89 -14.49 -16.53
CA ALA A 348 15.90 -13.87 -17.41
C ALA A 348 14.68 -13.40 -16.61
N ALA A 349 14.11 -14.27 -15.76
CA ALA A 349 13.01 -13.92 -14.89
C ALA A 349 13.36 -12.78 -13.93
N ILE A 350 14.58 -12.73 -13.41
CA ILE A 350 15.05 -11.64 -12.55
C ILE A 350 15.16 -10.33 -13.34
N SER A 351 15.67 -10.37 -14.58
CA SER A 351 15.75 -9.19 -15.44
C SER A 351 14.37 -8.61 -15.76
N ASP A 352 13.41 -9.48 -16.09
CA ASP A 352 12.02 -9.09 -16.34
C ASP A 352 11.37 -8.50 -15.08
N LEU A 353 11.62 -9.09 -13.92
CA LEU A 353 11.11 -8.58 -12.64
C LEU A 353 11.73 -7.23 -12.28
N SER A 354 13.02 -7.03 -12.53
CA SER A 354 13.69 -5.73 -12.35
C SER A 354 13.06 -4.66 -13.24
N ALA A 355 12.93 -4.93 -14.54
CA ALA A 355 12.31 -4.00 -15.47
C ALA A 355 10.85 -3.68 -15.10
N ALA A 356 10.07 -4.69 -14.75
CA ALA A 356 8.67 -4.53 -14.34
C ALA A 356 8.52 -3.70 -13.06
N SER A 357 9.47 -3.78 -12.12
CA SER A 357 9.40 -3.06 -10.84
C SER A 357 9.38 -1.55 -11.01
N HIS A 358 9.95 -1.01 -12.10
CA HIS A 358 10.02 0.43 -12.37
C HIS A 358 8.67 1.03 -12.85
N THR A 359 7.73 0.20 -13.24
CA THR A 359 6.39 0.62 -13.71
C THR A 359 5.25 0.05 -12.86
N ASP A 360 5.56 -0.82 -11.92
CA ASP A 360 4.58 -1.41 -11.02
C ASP A 360 4.05 -0.34 -10.05
N LEU A 361 2.73 -0.10 -10.12
CA LEU A 361 2.04 0.90 -9.30
C LEU A 361 2.26 0.70 -7.80
N HIS A 362 2.52 -0.54 -7.37
CA HIS A 362 2.82 -0.82 -5.98
C HIS A 362 4.16 -0.23 -5.52
N HIS A 363 5.13 -0.13 -6.42
CA HIS A 363 6.46 0.43 -6.11
C HIS A 363 6.58 1.92 -6.45
N LEU A 364 5.76 2.44 -7.37
CA LEU A 364 5.74 3.85 -7.72
C LEU A 364 5.26 4.72 -6.55
N LYS A 365 5.82 5.91 -6.42
CA LYS A 365 5.29 6.92 -5.52
C LYS A 365 4.01 7.51 -6.11
N PRO A 366 2.89 7.56 -5.38
CA PRO A 366 1.68 8.24 -5.83
C PRO A 366 1.95 9.71 -6.16
N ILE A 367 1.36 10.21 -7.25
CA ILE A 367 1.48 11.62 -7.66
C ILE A 367 0.99 12.55 -6.55
N LYS A 368 -0.06 12.13 -5.85
CA LYS A 368 -0.61 12.87 -4.71
C LYS A 368 -0.22 12.20 -3.40
N PRO A 369 0.15 12.97 -2.37
CA PRO A 369 0.36 12.41 -1.05
C PRO A 369 -0.93 11.73 -0.57
N LEU A 370 -0.80 10.55 0.04
CA LEU A 370 -1.94 9.92 0.68
C LEU A 370 -2.50 10.86 1.75
N PRO A 371 -3.82 11.07 1.79
CA PRO A 371 -4.43 11.91 2.80
C PRO A 371 -4.04 11.46 4.21
N ALA A 372 -3.84 12.43 5.11
CA ALA A 372 -3.57 12.10 6.51
C ALA A 372 -4.65 11.19 7.07
N ARG A 373 -4.25 10.04 7.63
CA ARG A 373 -5.18 9.07 8.24
C ARG A 373 -5.51 9.41 9.68
N LYS A 374 -4.73 10.32 10.29
CA LYS A 374 -5.01 10.83 11.62
C LYS A 374 -6.34 11.60 11.57
N SER A 375 -7.21 11.34 12.54
CA SER A 375 -8.36 12.19 12.80
C SER A 375 -7.86 13.47 13.47
N GLU A 376 -8.33 14.63 12.99
CA GLU A 376 -8.12 15.91 13.66
C GLU A 376 -9.07 16.05 14.86
N ASP A 377 -10.15 15.27 14.87
CA ASP A 377 -11.11 15.25 15.94
C ASP A 377 -10.60 14.46 17.15
N LYS A 378 -10.94 14.91 18.35
CA LYS A 378 -10.67 14.17 19.57
C LYS A 378 -11.52 12.90 19.59
N VAL A 379 -10.88 11.76 19.38
CA VAL A 379 -11.55 10.45 19.41
C VAL A 379 -11.84 10.03 20.85
N PRO A 380 -13.07 9.60 21.18
CA PRO A 380 -13.33 8.98 22.48
C PRO A 380 -12.45 7.75 22.71
N LEU A 381 -11.92 7.60 23.91
CA LEU A 381 -11.03 6.47 24.27
C LEU A 381 -11.64 5.07 24.05
N ILE A 382 -12.97 5.01 23.99
CA ILE A 382 -13.74 3.76 23.90
C ILE A 382 -14.20 3.43 22.48
N ASP A 383 -13.91 4.26 21.48
CA ASP A 383 -14.41 4.06 20.10
C ASP A 383 -13.40 3.36 19.18
N CYS A 384 -12.71 2.35 19.70
CA CYS A 384 -11.80 1.51 18.91
C CYS A 384 -12.55 0.48 18.03
N PHE A 385 -13.87 0.37 18.15
CA PHE A 385 -14.70 -0.55 17.36
C PHE A 385 -15.29 0.08 16.09
N THR A 386 -15.17 1.39 15.92
CA THR A 386 -15.63 2.06 14.69
C THR A 386 -14.56 2.02 13.62
N ALA A 387 -14.84 1.36 12.51
CA ALA A 387 -13.90 1.30 11.39
C ALA A 387 -13.65 2.71 10.82
N PRO A 388 -12.38 3.10 10.56
CA PRO A 388 -12.05 4.43 10.02
C PRO A 388 -12.75 4.76 8.70
N CYS A 389 -13.04 3.76 7.87
CA CYS A 389 -13.80 3.93 6.64
C CYS A 389 -15.24 4.40 6.89
N LYS A 390 -15.89 3.99 7.99
CA LYS A 390 -17.22 4.47 8.38
C LYS A 390 -17.17 5.97 8.71
N GLY A 391 -16.17 6.40 9.49
CA GLY A 391 -15.92 7.82 9.76
C GLY A 391 -15.53 8.63 8.53
N GLY A 392 -14.82 8.03 7.58
CA GLY A 392 -14.47 8.63 6.29
C GLY A 392 -15.63 8.75 5.29
N CYS A 393 -16.75 8.08 5.54
CA CYS A 393 -17.95 8.19 4.71
C CYS A 393 -18.83 9.34 5.21
N PRO A 394 -19.15 10.35 4.37
CA PRO A 394 -19.97 11.50 4.80
C PRO A 394 -21.37 11.15 5.32
N ILE A 395 -21.90 9.99 4.97
CA ILE A 395 -23.18 9.49 5.43
C ILE A 395 -23.07 8.28 6.37
N HIS A 396 -21.85 8.02 6.86
CA HIS A 396 -21.54 6.98 7.85
C HIS A 396 -22.14 5.61 7.54
N GLN A 397 -21.99 5.13 6.29
CA GLN A 397 -22.45 3.80 5.91
C GLN A 397 -21.73 2.71 6.70
N ASP A 398 -22.40 1.59 6.96
CA ASP A 398 -21.83 0.43 7.66
C ASP A 398 -21.00 -0.42 6.71
N ILE A 399 -19.85 0.15 6.31
CA ILE A 399 -18.97 -0.37 5.26
C ILE A 399 -18.44 -1.78 5.55
N PRO A 400 -17.87 -2.08 6.74
CA PRO A 400 -17.38 -3.42 7.01
C PRO A 400 -18.45 -4.50 6.85
N GLU A 401 -19.67 -4.21 7.28
CA GLU A 401 -20.76 -5.17 7.25
C GLU A 401 -21.26 -5.44 5.82
N TYR A 402 -21.47 -4.42 5.00
CA TYR A 402 -21.89 -4.70 3.63
C TYR A 402 -20.80 -5.33 2.78
N ILE A 403 -19.50 -5.05 3.06
CA ILE A 403 -18.39 -5.73 2.39
C ILE A 403 -18.37 -7.22 2.75
N GLU A 404 -18.58 -7.55 4.03
CA GLU A 404 -18.66 -8.96 4.46
C GLU A 404 -19.84 -9.67 3.80
N LEU A 405 -21.01 -9.02 3.71
CA LEU A 405 -22.17 -9.56 3.00
C LEU A 405 -21.87 -9.79 1.51
N VAL A 406 -21.19 -8.85 0.84
CA VAL A 406 -20.74 -9.01 -0.55
C VAL A 406 -19.76 -10.17 -0.69
N ARG A 407 -18.77 -10.27 0.20
CA ARG A 407 -17.81 -11.38 0.22
C ARG A 407 -18.49 -12.74 0.30
N ARG A 408 -19.60 -12.82 1.04
CA ARG A 408 -20.41 -14.04 1.20
C ARG A 408 -21.42 -14.26 0.07
N GLY A 409 -21.49 -13.39 -0.94
CA GLY A 409 -22.46 -13.46 -2.03
C GLY A 409 -23.90 -13.07 -1.60
N LEU A 410 -24.05 -12.46 -0.43
CA LEU A 410 -25.37 -12.06 0.11
C LEU A 410 -25.72 -10.64 -0.38
N TYR A 411 -25.83 -10.45 -1.69
CA TYR A 411 -25.97 -9.14 -2.33
C TYR A 411 -27.28 -8.42 -1.99
N GLY A 412 -28.41 -9.13 -1.87
CA GLY A 412 -29.69 -8.54 -1.46
C GLY A 412 -29.62 -7.93 -0.05
N PRO A 413 -29.21 -8.67 0.98
CA PRO A 413 -28.93 -8.12 2.31
C PRO A 413 -27.92 -6.97 2.31
N ALA A 414 -26.83 -7.07 1.53
CA ALA A 414 -25.83 -6.00 1.40
C ALA A 414 -26.47 -4.71 0.86
N LEU A 415 -27.24 -4.81 -0.22
CA LEU A 415 -27.90 -3.64 -0.82
C LEU A 415 -28.97 -3.05 0.10
N LYS A 416 -29.70 -3.89 0.82
CA LYS A 416 -30.68 -3.43 1.83
C LYS A 416 -29.99 -2.59 2.91
N LEU A 417 -28.84 -3.06 3.43
CA LEU A 417 -28.05 -2.32 4.40
C LEU A 417 -27.54 -0.99 3.83
N ILE A 418 -27.02 -1.01 2.61
CA ILE A 418 -26.54 0.20 1.91
C ILE A 418 -27.66 1.22 1.81
N THR A 419 -28.87 0.81 1.39
CA THR A 419 -30.00 1.71 1.17
C THR A 419 -30.65 2.24 2.45
N GLU A 420 -30.24 1.78 3.62
CA GLU A 420 -30.62 2.40 4.88
C GLU A 420 -30.10 3.84 4.99
N LYS A 421 -28.94 4.14 4.41
CA LYS A 421 -28.29 5.46 4.47
C LYS A 421 -28.00 6.05 3.08
N ASN A 422 -28.06 5.26 2.03
CA ASN A 422 -27.70 5.66 0.68
C ASN A 422 -28.74 5.19 -0.34
N PRO A 423 -29.72 6.04 -0.70
CA PRO A 423 -30.79 5.67 -1.61
C PRO A 423 -30.38 5.69 -3.09
N LEU A 424 -29.13 6.03 -3.40
CA LEU A 424 -28.57 6.13 -4.76
C LEU A 424 -27.36 5.20 -4.92
N PRO A 425 -27.53 3.88 -4.74
CA PRO A 425 -26.42 2.95 -4.71
C PRO A 425 -25.69 2.81 -6.06
N PHE A 426 -26.37 2.91 -7.20
CA PHE A 426 -25.75 2.86 -8.51
C PHE A 426 -24.96 4.15 -8.79
N LEU A 427 -25.54 5.32 -8.56
CA LEU A 427 -24.84 6.59 -8.70
C LEU A 427 -23.58 6.63 -7.85
N THR A 428 -23.71 6.36 -6.57
CA THR A 428 -22.60 6.45 -5.63
C THR A 428 -21.63 5.25 -5.74
N GLY A 429 -22.07 4.12 -6.26
CA GLY A 429 -21.22 2.98 -6.60
C GLY A 429 -20.31 3.28 -7.80
N THR A 430 -20.73 4.21 -8.66
CA THR A 430 -19.99 4.55 -9.88
C THR A 430 -19.10 5.79 -9.71
N ILE A 431 -19.64 6.90 -9.18
CA ILE A 431 -18.93 8.20 -9.19
C ILE A 431 -18.70 8.84 -7.81
N CYS A 432 -18.90 8.11 -6.74
CA CYS A 432 -18.56 8.61 -5.40
C CYS A 432 -17.05 8.90 -5.30
N ALA A 433 -16.69 10.00 -4.62
CA ALA A 433 -15.32 10.39 -4.35
C ALA A 433 -14.56 9.47 -3.37
N HIS A 434 -15.14 8.35 -2.98
CA HIS A 434 -14.61 7.23 -2.16
C HIS A 434 -13.65 7.63 -1.01
N ARG A 435 -13.93 8.71 -0.31
CA ARG A 435 -13.12 9.21 0.83
C ARG A 435 -12.89 8.15 1.92
N CYS A 436 -13.80 7.18 2.04
CA CYS A 436 -13.66 6.03 2.91
C CYS A 436 -12.43 5.16 2.56
N GLN A 437 -12.09 5.01 1.28
CA GLN A 437 -10.92 4.26 0.82
C GLN A 437 -9.63 4.94 1.30
N ASN A 438 -9.58 6.27 1.34
CA ASN A 438 -8.43 7.00 1.87
C ASN A 438 -8.22 6.78 3.38
N LYS A 439 -9.26 6.40 4.12
CA LYS A 439 -9.19 6.07 5.55
C LYS A 439 -9.01 4.57 5.82
N CYS A 440 -8.97 3.74 4.79
CA CYS A 440 -8.81 2.30 4.95
C CYS A 440 -7.45 1.96 5.59
N THR A 441 -7.48 1.14 6.65
CA THR A 441 -6.26 0.72 7.35
C THR A 441 -5.34 -0.13 6.49
N ARG A 442 -5.85 -0.79 5.45
CA ARG A 442 -5.03 -1.55 4.51
C ARG A 442 -4.04 -0.69 3.72
N ASN A 443 -4.29 0.61 3.55
CA ASN A 443 -3.30 1.54 2.96
C ASN A 443 -1.96 1.58 3.71
N PHE A 444 -1.86 1.00 4.91
CA PHE A 444 -0.59 0.91 5.64
C PHE A 444 0.34 -0.19 5.10
N TYR A 445 -0.18 -1.19 4.40
CA TYR A 445 0.62 -2.34 3.98
C TYR A 445 0.34 -2.83 2.55
N ASP A 446 -0.79 -2.49 1.97
CA ASP A 446 -1.09 -2.75 0.55
C ASP A 446 -1.98 -1.64 -0.03
N GLU A 447 -3.06 -1.96 -0.67
CA GLU A 447 -4.05 -1.01 -1.18
C GLU A 447 -5.35 -1.06 -0.37
N SER A 448 -6.13 0.02 -0.44
CA SER A 448 -7.45 0.05 0.19
C SER A 448 -8.37 -1.02 -0.38
N ILE A 449 -9.31 -1.50 0.43
CA ILE A 449 -10.44 -2.26 -0.10
C ILE A 449 -11.18 -1.38 -1.13
N HIS A 450 -11.54 -1.96 -2.27
CA HIS A 450 -12.32 -1.28 -3.33
C HIS A 450 -13.79 -1.11 -2.90
N ILE A 451 -13.98 -0.25 -1.90
CA ILE A 451 -15.27 -0.06 -1.21
C ILE A 451 -16.36 0.42 -2.17
N ARG A 452 -16.01 1.33 -3.09
CA ARG A 452 -16.94 1.85 -4.10
C ARG A 452 -17.41 0.74 -5.03
N ASP A 453 -16.51 -0.10 -5.49
CA ASP A 453 -16.79 -1.18 -6.42
C ASP A 453 -17.61 -2.29 -5.74
N ALA A 454 -17.27 -2.63 -4.49
CA ALA A 454 -18.06 -3.58 -3.70
C ALA A 454 -19.52 -3.10 -3.52
N LYS A 455 -19.74 -1.79 -3.34
CA LYS A 455 -21.08 -1.21 -3.30
C LYS A 455 -21.83 -1.35 -4.63
N LEU A 456 -21.13 -1.11 -5.76
CA LEU A 456 -21.71 -1.30 -7.09
C LEU A 456 -22.06 -2.76 -7.38
N VAL A 457 -21.19 -3.69 -6.95
CA VAL A 457 -21.47 -5.14 -7.03
C VAL A 457 -22.72 -5.50 -6.24
N ALA A 458 -22.86 -5.00 -5.01
CA ALA A 458 -24.07 -5.20 -4.21
C ALA A 458 -25.32 -4.64 -4.92
N ALA A 459 -25.21 -3.43 -5.53
CA ALA A 459 -26.29 -2.82 -6.28
C ALA A 459 -26.68 -3.66 -7.51
N ALA A 460 -25.70 -4.07 -8.32
CA ALA A 460 -25.94 -4.80 -9.55
C ALA A 460 -26.59 -6.19 -9.32
N HIS A 461 -26.13 -6.91 -8.31
CA HIS A 461 -26.60 -8.29 -8.04
C HIS A 461 -27.73 -8.37 -6.98
N GLY A 462 -27.90 -7.35 -6.15
CA GLY A 462 -28.93 -7.32 -5.11
C GLY A 462 -30.20 -6.59 -5.50
N TYR A 463 -30.22 -5.92 -6.66
CA TYR A 463 -31.30 -5.01 -7.06
C TYR A 463 -32.66 -5.66 -7.09
N ASP A 464 -32.84 -6.77 -7.80
CA ASP A 464 -34.13 -7.43 -7.96
C ASP A 464 -34.71 -7.93 -6.63
N ALA A 465 -33.83 -8.48 -5.77
CA ALA A 465 -34.21 -8.92 -4.43
C ALA A 465 -34.68 -7.73 -3.56
N LEU A 466 -33.96 -6.61 -3.63
CA LEU A 466 -34.35 -5.39 -2.92
C LEU A 466 -35.68 -4.86 -3.43
N MET A 467 -35.86 -4.70 -4.74
CA MET A 467 -37.08 -4.22 -5.38
C MET A 467 -38.31 -5.09 -5.01
N ALA A 468 -38.14 -6.41 -4.98
CA ALA A 468 -39.18 -7.33 -4.55
C ALA A 468 -39.55 -7.16 -3.07
N SER A 469 -38.63 -6.68 -2.22
CA SER A 469 -38.82 -6.49 -0.79
C SER A 469 -39.42 -5.14 -0.41
N ILE A 470 -39.25 -4.10 -1.23
CA ILE A 470 -39.75 -2.74 -0.94
C ILE A 470 -41.27 -2.73 -0.97
N ARG A 471 -41.85 -2.18 0.10
CA ARG A 471 -43.30 -1.92 0.22
C ARG A 471 -43.49 -0.45 0.58
N PRO A 472 -44.50 0.22 -0.01
CA PRO A 472 -44.88 1.57 0.42
C PRO A 472 -45.22 1.57 1.90
N THR A 473 -44.76 2.59 2.60
CA THR A 473 -45.08 2.81 4.01
C THR A 473 -46.50 3.46 4.14
N GLU A 474 -47.23 3.10 5.16
CA GLU A 474 -48.48 3.75 5.48
C GLU A 474 -48.28 5.26 5.60
N LYS A 475 -49.19 6.01 4.97
CA LYS A 475 -49.09 7.48 4.91
C LYS A 475 -49.48 8.11 6.21
N LEU A 476 -48.65 8.98 6.75
CA LEU A 476 -48.93 9.79 7.93
C LEU A 476 -49.99 10.85 7.60
N PRO A 477 -51.10 10.90 8.37
CA PRO A 477 -52.15 11.90 8.13
C PRO A 477 -51.62 13.32 8.18
N GLY A 478 -51.99 14.15 7.20
CA GLY A 478 -51.66 15.57 7.17
C GLY A 478 -50.17 15.89 6.91
N LYS A 479 -49.33 14.88 6.61
CA LYS A 479 -47.91 15.09 6.25
C LYS A 479 -47.71 14.97 4.74
N LYS A 480 -47.57 16.12 4.07
CA LYS A 480 -47.38 16.20 2.62
C LYS A 480 -46.16 17.06 2.27
N ALA A 481 -45.21 16.52 1.53
CA ALA A 481 -43.98 17.21 1.13
C ALA A 481 -43.94 17.45 -0.38
N ALA A 482 -43.55 18.65 -0.78
CA ALA A 482 -43.16 18.99 -2.13
C ALA A 482 -41.66 19.16 -2.19
N ILE A 483 -41.00 18.54 -3.17
CA ILE A 483 -39.58 18.67 -3.43
C ILE A 483 -39.42 19.36 -4.78
N ILE A 484 -38.73 20.50 -4.80
CA ILE A 484 -38.45 21.27 -6.01
C ILE A 484 -37.04 20.93 -6.50
N GLY A 485 -36.95 20.15 -7.57
CA GLY A 485 -35.73 19.62 -8.17
C GLY A 485 -35.56 18.12 -7.95
N GLY A 486 -35.38 17.41 -9.06
CA GLY A 486 -35.26 15.94 -9.12
C GLY A 486 -33.81 15.46 -9.33
N GLY A 487 -32.84 16.22 -8.84
CA GLY A 487 -31.44 15.79 -8.78
C GLY A 487 -31.18 14.82 -7.61
N PRO A 488 -29.94 14.40 -7.37
CA PRO A 488 -29.59 13.43 -6.30
C PRO A 488 -30.13 13.81 -4.93
N THR A 489 -30.08 15.11 -4.58
CA THR A 489 -30.62 15.61 -3.31
C THR A 489 -32.14 15.41 -3.20
N GLY A 490 -32.88 15.75 -4.27
CA GLY A 490 -34.33 15.60 -4.31
C GLY A 490 -34.77 14.14 -4.27
N ILE A 491 -34.11 13.28 -5.03
CA ILE A 491 -34.37 11.83 -5.05
C ILE A 491 -34.10 11.21 -3.66
N ALA A 492 -32.96 11.58 -3.03
CA ALA A 492 -32.63 11.08 -1.69
C ALA A 492 -33.62 11.55 -0.64
N ALA A 493 -33.99 12.83 -0.67
CA ALA A 493 -34.98 13.37 0.25
C ALA A 493 -36.36 12.70 0.08
N ALA A 494 -36.80 12.50 -1.15
CA ALA A 494 -38.06 11.81 -1.45
C ALA A 494 -38.06 10.37 -0.95
N TYR A 495 -36.94 9.65 -1.15
CA TYR A 495 -36.80 8.28 -0.67
C TYR A 495 -37.01 8.19 0.86
N PHE A 496 -36.28 9.02 1.62
CA PHE A 496 -36.34 8.96 3.07
C PHE A 496 -37.71 9.47 3.62
N LEU A 497 -38.27 10.51 3.03
CA LEU A 497 -39.59 11.02 3.42
C LEU A 497 -40.68 10.00 3.15
N ALA A 498 -40.71 9.39 1.98
CA ALA A 498 -41.66 8.36 1.62
C ALA A 498 -41.53 7.11 2.48
N ARG A 499 -40.28 6.69 2.75
CA ARG A 499 -39.97 5.59 3.68
C ARG A 499 -40.44 5.89 5.11
N GLY A 500 -40.42 7.16 5.53
CA GLY A 500 -40.98 7.64 6.80
C GLY A 500 -42.50 7.88 6.78
N GLY A 501 -43.23 7.49 5.71
CA GLY A 501 -44.66 7.62 5.60
C GLY A 501 -45.17 9.02 5.17
N VAL A 502 -44.30 9.94 4.77
CA VAL A 502 -44.71 11.26 4.27
C VAL A 502 -45.18 11.15 2.82
N GLN A 503 -46.35 11.67 2.50
CA GLN A 503 -46.79 11.78 1.11
C GLN A 503 -45.87 12.77 0.36
N THR A 504 -45.12 12.29 -0.61
CA THR A 504 -44.05 13.07 -1.24
C THR A 504 -44.25 13.21 -2.74
N THR A 505 -44.10 14.42 -3.27
CA THR A 505 -44.16 14.74 -4.71
C THR A 505 -42.85 15.47 -5.10
N ILE A 506 -42.18 15.02 -6.15
CA ILE A 506 -41.05 15.74 -6.78
C ILE A 506 -41.59 16.54 -7.97
N PHE A 507 -41.16 17.81 -8.06
CA PHE A 507 -41.38 18.67 -9.21
C PHE A 507 -40.04 18.91 -9.90
N GLU A 508 -39.90 18.49 -11.17
CA GLU A 508 -38.66 18.60 -11.95
C GLU A 508 -38.96 19.30 -13.29
N ARG A 509 -38.15 20.31 -13.63
CA ARG A 509 -38.33 21.07 -14.87
C ARG A 509 -37.87 20.31 -16.14
N GLU A 510 -36.91 19.41 -16.00
CA GLU A 510 -36.44 18.57 -17.07
C GLU A 510 -37.37 17.35 -17.26
N GLU A 511 -37.26 16.68 -18.41
CA GLU A 511 -38.08 15.54 -18.77
C GLU A 511 -37.92 14.31 -17.87
N LYS A 512 -36.76 14.17 -17.23
CA LYS A 512 -36.43 13.03 -16.36
C LYS A 512 -35.74 13.48 -15.08
N LEU A 513 -35.87 12.70 -14.02
CA LEU A 513 -35.07 12.85 -12.82
C LEU A 513 -33.61 12.52 -13.04
N GLY A 514 -32.73 13.01 -12.18
CA GLY A 514 -31.31 12.70 -12.18
C GLY A 514 -30.42 13.95 -12.09
N GLY A 515 -30.89 15.12 -12.49
CA GLY A 515 -30.15 16.39 -12.39
C GLY A 515 -28.81 16.37 -13.11
N VAL A 516 -27.76 16.95 -12.53
CA VAL A 516 -26.41 17.03 -13.10
C VAL A 516 -25.85 15.67 -13.52
N PRO A 517 -25.98 14.59 -12.75
CA PRO A 517 -25.56 13.26 -13.21
C PRO A 517 -26.16 12.83 -14.56
N ARG A 518 -27.44 13.13 -14.78
CA ARG A 518 -28.12 12.77 -16.04
C ARG A 518 -27.79 13.73 -17.17
N TYR A 519 -27.75 15.03 -16.93
CA TYR A 519 -27.73 16.02 -18.01
C TYR A 519 -26.36 16.62 -18.30
N VAL A 520 -25.37 16.43 -17.40
CA VAL A 520 -24.04 17.06 -17.53
C VAL A 520 -22.93 16.01 -17.48
N ILE A 521 -22.94 15.11 -16.49
CA ILE A 521 -21.89 14.08 -16.37
C ILE A 521 -21.93 13.14 -17.59
N PRO A 522 -20.80 12.88 -18.25
CA PRO A 522 -20.77 12.06 -19.48
C PRO A 522 -21.30 10.64 -19.25
N ALA A 523 -21.91 10.06 -20.31
CA ALA A 523 -22.45 8.71 -20.26
C ALA A 523 -21.36 7.62 -20.01
N PHE A 524 -20.12 7.89 -20.39
CA PHE A 524 -19.01 6.97 -20.09
C PHE A 524 -18.60 6.96 -18.59
N ARG A 525 -19.08 7.95 -17.79
CA ARG A 525 -18.93 7.98 -16.34
C ARG A 525 -20.07 7.31 -15.62
N ILE A 526 -21.28 7.58 -16.06
CA ILE A 526 -22.49 6.98 -15.50
C ILE A 526 -23.57 6.87 -16.58
N SER A 527 -24.15 5.68 -16.73
CA SER A 527 -25.23 5.44 -17.68
C SER A 527 -26.59 5.96 -17.16
N ASP A 528 -27.47 6.28 -18.09
CA ASP A 528 -28.84 6.64 -17.74
C ASP A 528 -29.60 5.46 -17.09
N GLU A 529 -29.32 4.23 -17.50
CA GLU A 529 -29.88 3.01 -16.89
C GLU A 529 -29.56 2.90 -15.39
N ALA A 530 -28.31 3.20 -15.01
CA ALA A 530 -27.90 3.19 -13.59
C ALA A 530 -28.70 4.21 -12.77
N LEU A 531 -28.93 5.40 -13.33
CA LEU A 531 -29.76 6.43 -12.70
C LEU A 531 -31.23 6.04 -12.63
N ASP A 532 -31.77 5.40 -13.68
CA ASP A 532 -33.14 4.94 -13.70
C ASP A 532 -33.40 3.85 -12.65
N LYS A 533 -32.43 2.98 -12.38
CA LYS A 533 -32.51 2.01 -11.28
C LYS A 533 -32.55 2.67 -9.90
N ASP A 534 -31.76 3.70 -9.67
CA ASP A 534 -31.79 4.47 -8.40
C ASP A 534 -33.15 5.21 -8.25
N VAL A 535 -33.67 5.81 -9.33
CA VAL A 535 -34.98 6.48 -9.33
C VAL A 535 -36.09 5.47 -9.01
N ALA A 536 -36.08 4.31 -9.60
CA ALA A 536 -37.10 3.27 -9.39
C ALA A 536 -37.16 2.77 -7.94
N LEU A 537 -36.05 2.77 -7.20
CA LEU A 537 -36.07 2.47 -5.75
C LEU A 537 -36.94 3.45 -4.97
N MET A 538 -36.85 4.72 -5.31
CA MET A 538 -37.69 5.79 -4.69
C MET A 538 -39.12 5.71 -5.13
N GLU A 539 -39.39 5.51 -6.43
CA GLU A 539 -40.76 5.40 -6.98
C GLU A 539 -41.52 4.21 -6.38
N ARG A 540 -40.80 3.10 -6.09
CA ARG A 540 -41.38 1.92 -5.46
C ARG A 540 -41.97 2.20 -4.06
N LEU A 541 -41.53 3.26 -3.39
CA LEU A 541 -42.07 3.74 -2.14
C LEU A 541 -43.35 4.59 -2.31
N GLY A 542 -43.83 4.82 -3.54
CA GLY A 542 -45.02 5.58 -3.85
C GLY A 542 -44.82 7.10 -3.82
N VAL A 543 -43.63 7.56 -4.24
CA VAL A 543 -43.36 8.98 -4.52
C VAL A 543 -44.00 9.37 -5.84
N GLU A 544 -44.74 10.48 -5.86
CA GLU A 544 -45.27 11.07 -7.07
C GLU A 544 -44.21 11.91 -7.78
N VAL A 545 -44.07 11.77 -9.09
CA VAL A 545 -43.06 12.50 -9.89
C VAL A 545 -43.78 13.34 -10.96
N LYS A 546 -43.45 14.62 -11.05
CA LYS A 546 -43.96 15.59 -12.04
C LYS A 546 -42.76 16.24 -12.74
N CYS A 547 -42.48 15.79 -13.97
CA CYS A 547 -41.41 16.29 -14.82
C CYS A 547 -41.92 17.19 -15.95
N GLY A 548 -41.01 17.87 -16.65
CA GLY A 548 -41.24 18.62 -17.88
C GLY A 548 -41.85 20.00 -17.68
N ALA A 549 -41.93 20.48 -16.45
CA ALA A 549 -42.48 21.80 -16.16
C ALA A 549 -41.83 22.44 -14.91
N PRO A 550 -41.71 23.78 -14.87
CA PRO A 550 -41.30 24.47 -13.66
C PRO A 550 -42.21 24.14 -12.48
N ALA A 551 -41.63 24.03 -11.30
CA ALA A 551 -42.42 23.81 -10.07
C ALA A 551 -43.37 24.98 -9.78
N PRO A 552 -44.55 24.74 -9.21
CA PRO A 552 -45.39 25.80 -8.70
C PRO A 552 -44.66 26.64 -7.63
N SER A 553 -45.06 27.88 -7.47
CA SER A 553 -44.54 28.76 -6.41
C SER A 553 -44.85 28.16 -5.00
N VAL A 554 -44.07 28.58 -4.02
CA VAL A 554 -44.26 28.17 -2.62
C VAL A 554 -45.68 28.48 -2.14
N ALA A 555 -46.27 29.62 -2.58
CA ALA A 555 -47.63 30.00 -2.24
C ALA A 555 -48.71 29.04 -2.82
N GLU A 556 -48.52 28.64 -4.08
CA GLU A 556 -49.37 27.68 -4.75
C GLU A 556 -49.27 26.29 -4.13
N LEU A 557 -48.03 25.81 -3.84
CA LEU A 557 -47.81 24.53 -3.16
C LEU A 557 -48.49 24.46 -1.79
N LYS A 558 -48.45 25.58 -1.02
CA LYS A 558 -49.17 25.68 0.24
C LYS A 558 -50.68 25.55 0.03
N LYS A 559 -51.26 26.21 -1.00
CA LYS A 559 -52.67 26.09 -1.35
C LYS A 559 -53.06 24.66 -1.79
N MET A 560 -52.13 23.93 -2.39
CA MET A 560 -52.25 22.51 -2.76
C MET A 560 -52.16 21.57 -1.55
N GLY A 561 -51.98 22.09 -0.35
CA GLY A 561 -51.95 21.33 0.89
C GLY A 561 -50.58 20.73 1.22
N TYR A 562 -49.49 21.17 0.58
CA TYR A 562 -48.14 20.76 0.98
C TYR A 562 -47.77 21.45 2.29
N THR A 563 -47.45 20.65 3.29
CA THR A 563 -47.07 21.12 4.64
C THR A 563 -45.57 21.39 4.74
N HIS A 564 -44.77 20.73 3.91
CA HIS A 564 -43.31 20.86 3.86
C HIS A 564 -42.86 21.07 2.41
N ILE A 565 -41.96 22.01 2.19
CA ILE A 565 -41.41 22.32 0.86
C ILE A 565 -39.89 22.30 0.96
N LEU A 566 -39.26 21.46 0.18
CA LEU A 566 -37.79 21.30 0.10
C LEU A 566 -37.29 21.85 -1.23
N LEU A 567 -36.31 22.79 -1.19
CA LEU A 567 -35.63 23.29 -2.37
C LEU A 567 -34.36 22.46 -2.63
N ALA A 568 -34.34 21.74 -3.74
CA ALA A 568 -33.25 20.87 -4.16
C ALA A 568 -32.82 21.20 -5.61
N THR A 569 -32.79 22.49 -5.95
CA THR A 569 -32.61 23.01 -7.32
C THR A 569 -31.19 22.83 -7.88
N GLY A 570 -30.21 22.49 -7.04
CA GLY A 570 -28.82 22.27 -7.44
C GLY A 570 -28.05 23.57 -7.77
N ALA A 571 -26.82 23.40 -8.24
CA ALA A 571 -25.91 24.46 -8.62
C ALA A 571 -25.57 24.35 -10.12
N TRP A 572 -26.42 24.90 -10.97
CA TRP A 572 -26.31 24.84 -12.41
C TRP A 572 -25.44 25.94 -13.02
N GLN A 573 -25.13 26.99 -12.27
CA GLN A 573 -24.25 28.07 -12.72
C GLN A 573 -22.81 27.70 -12.36
N ALA A 574 -21.96 27.61 -13.39
CA ALA A 574 -20.53 27.49 -13.18
C ALA A 574 -19.97 28.86 -12.74
N GLY A 575 -18.88 28.83 -11.97
CA GLY A 575 -18.11 30.04 -11.72
C GLY A 575 -17.56 30.59 -13.04
N GLU A 576 -17.57 31.88 -13.21
CA GLU A 576 -17.01 32.55 -14.39
C GLU A 576 -15.49 32.73 -14.22
N LEU A 577 -14.75 32.48 -15.29
CA LEU A 577 -13.30 32.67 -15.27
C LEU A 577 -12.89 34.12 -15.23
N GLY A 578 -13.77 35.05 -15.67
CA GLY A 578 -13.59 36.48 -15.56
C GLY A 578 -12.45 37.05 -16.44
N ILE A 579 -12.06 36.34 -17.50
CA ILE A 579 -11.03 36.81 -18.44
C ILE A 579 -11.67 37.28 -19.77
N PRO A 580 -11.06 38.26 -20.48
CA PRO A 580 -11.50 38.65 -21.80
C PRO A 580 -11.41 37.50 -22.81
N GLY A 581 -12.34 37.46 -23.77
CA GLY A 581 -12.35 36.52 -24.88
C GLY A 581 -13.55 35.58 -24.91
N ASN A 582 -13.52 34.61 -25.81
CA ASN A 582 -14.61 33.63 -25.98
C ASN A 582 -14.42 32.46 -25.01
N VAL A 583 -14.91 32.64 -23.77
CA VAL A 583 -14.84 31.63 -22.69
C VAL A 583 -16.25 31.13 -22.42
N ARG A 584 -16.39 29.80 -22.37
CA ARG A 584 -17.67 29.12 -22.12
C ARG A 584 -17.70 28.48 -20.74
N GLY A 585 -18.82 28.58 -20.05
CA GLY A 585 -19.06 27.87 -18.79
C GLY A 585 -19.16 26.36 -19.02
N VAL A 586 -18.39 25.58 -18.26
CA VAL A 586 -18.23 24.14 -18.43
C VAL A 586 -19.54 23.35 -18.29
N ILE A 587 -20.42 23.73 -17.36
CA ILE A 587 -21.69 23.02 -17.12
C ILE A 587 -22.61 23.09 -18.33
N ALA A 588 -22.79 24.28 -18.91
CA ALA A 588 -23.62 24.49 -20.11
C ALA A 588 -23.04 23.75 -21.32
N TRP A 589 -21.70 23.86 -21.50
CA TRP A 589 -21.00 23.17 -22.58
C TRP A 589 -21.10 21.66 -22.47
N MET A 590 -20.91 21.10 -21.29
CA MET A 590 -21.05 19.65 -21.05
C MET A 590 -22.48 19.15 -21.29
N LYS A 591 -23.50 19.94 -20.89
CA LYS A 591 -24.90 19.63 -21.18
C LYS A 591 -25.16 19.57 -22.69
N GLU A 592 -24.61 20.51 -23.47
CA GLU A 592 -24.70 20.53 -24.92
C GLU A 592 -23.98 19.33 -25.53
N MET A 593 -22.75 19.05 -25.13
CA MET A 593 -21.97 17.92 -25.64
C MET A 593 -22.64 16.57 -25.35
N LYS A 594 -23.28 16.42 -24.21
CA LYS A 594 -24.00 15.16 -23.88
C LYS A 594 -25.19 14.89 -24.79
N GLN A 595 -25.75 15.91 -25.43
CA GLN A 595 -26.83 15.76 -26.41
C GLN A 595 -26.33 15.35 -27.80
N GLN A 596 -25.04 15.47 -28.07
CA GLN A 596 -24.45 15.10 -29.35
C GLN A 596 -24.23 13.59 -29.44
N VAL A 597 -24.67 13.01 -30.58
CA VAL A 597 -24.55 11.57 -30.81
C VAL A 597 -23.27 11.22 -31.57
N LYS A 598 -22.67 12.19 -32.25
CA LYS A 598 -21.48 12.01 -33.10
C LYS A 598 -20.41 13.05 -32.74
N PRO A 599 -19.13 12.75 -33.04
CA PRO A 599 -18.08 13.76 -32.94
C PRO A 599 -18.45 15.01 -33.72
N CYS A 600 -18.30 16.17 -33.08
CA CYS A 600 -18.74 17.46 -33.61
C CYS A 600 -17.75 18.59 -33.35
N LEU A 601 -16.61 18.28 -32.73
CA LEU A 601 -15.58 19.26 -32.43
C LEU A 601 -14.43 19.17 -33.43
N GLU A 602 -13.94 20.33 -33.82
CA GLU A 602 -12.73 20.51 -34.63
C GLU A 602 -11.76 21.42 -33.87
N GLY A 603 -10.45 21.31 -34.20
CA GLY A 603 -9.43 22.17 -33.63
C GLY A 603 -9.04 21.81 -32.18
N HIS A 604 -8.65 22.83 -31.40
CA HIS A 604 -8.04 22.67 -30.10
C HIS A 604 -8.99 23.13 -28.98
N VAL A 605 -9.20 22.30 -27.99
CA VAL A 605 -10.02 22.64 -26.81
C VAL A 605 -9.11 22.81 -25.61
N VAL A 606 -9.24 23.95 -24.93
CA VAL A 606 -8.52 24.23 -23.69
C VAL A 606 -9.52 24.26 -22.53
N VAL A 607 -9.25 23.49 -21.49
CA VAL A 607 -10.05 23.42 -20.27
C VAL A 607 -9.28 24.04 -19.13
N VAL A 608 -9.84 25.12 -18.55
CA VAL A 608 -9.21 25.82 -17.43
C VAL A 608 -9.74 25.28 -16.11
N GLY A 609 -8.83 24.76 -15.29
CA GLY A 609 -9.13 24.18 -14.00
C GLY A 609 -8.67 22.73 -13.86
N ALA A 610 -8.70 22.20 -12.66
CA ALA A 610 -8.15 20.88 -12.37
C ALA A 610 -9.01 20.03 -11.40
N GLY A 611 -10.32 20.29 -11.36
CA GLY A 611 -11.28 19.42 -10.66
C GLY A 611 -11.77 18.26 -11.54
N ASN A 612 -12.53 17.32 -10.97
CA ASN A 612 -13.11 16.21 -11.72
C ASN A 612 -13.94 16.66 -12.92
N THR A 613 -14.63 17.80 -12.82
CA THR A 613 -15.37 18.37 -13.96
C THR A 613 -14.44 18.76 -15.11
N ALA A 614 -13.23 19.26 -14.81
CA ALA A 614 -12.25 19.58 -15.86
C ALA A 614 -11.71 18.31 -16.53
N MET A 615 -11.49 17.23 -15.76
CA MET A 615 -11.11 15.92 -16.30
C MET A 615 -12.19 15.40 -17.25
N ASP A 616 -13.45 15.43 -16.82
CA ASP A 616 -14.60 15.00 -17.66
C ASP A 616 -14.71 15.85 -18.92
N ALA A 617 -14.61 17.19 -18.82
CA ALA A 617 -14.70 18.07 -19.97
C ALA A 617 -13.57 17.82 -20.98
N ALA A 618 -12.36 17.64 -20.52
CA ALA A 618 -11.20 17.39 -21.39
C ALA A 618 -11.32 16.04 -22.12
N ARG A 619 -11.81 15.02 -21.43
CA ARG A 619 -12.07 13.69 -22.03
C ARG A 619 -13.23 13.75 -23.01
N VAL A 620 -14.30 14.48 -22.71
CA VAL A 620 -15.39 14.73 -23.65
C VAL A 620 -14.87 15.40 -24.90
N ALA A 621 -14.04 16.44 -24.78
CA ALA A 621 -13.46 17.12 -25.93
C ALA A 621 -12.71 16.16 -26.86
N LYS A 622 -11.88 15.26 -26.31
CA LYS A 622 -11.17 14.23 -27.08
C LYS A 622 -12.14 13.28 -27.80
N ARG A 623 -13.12 12.78 -27.08
CA ARG A 623 -14.10 11.81 -27.61
C ARG A 623 -15.04 12.43 -28.66
N MET A 624 -15.25 13.74 -28.56
CA MET A 624 -16.07 14.51 -29.51
C MET A 624 -15.29 15.00 -30.74
N GLY A 625 -14.02 14.59 -30.91
CA GLY A 625 -13.24 14.78 -32.14
C GLY A 625 -12.26 15.95 -32.12
N ALA A 626 -12.06 16.64 -30.99
CA ALA A 626 -11.07 17.71 -30.91
C ALA A 626 -9.66 17.22 -31.31
N ALA A 627 -8.96 17.98 -32.14
CA ALA A 627 -7.60 17.68 -32.56
C ALA A 627 -6.64 17.58 -31.37
N SER A 628 -6.81 18.46 -30.37
CA SER A 628 -6.19 18.33 -29.07
C SER A 628 -7.13 18.78 -27.96
N SER A 629 -6.93 18.22 -26.77
CA SER A 629 -7.56 18.66 -25.53
C SER A 629 -6.46 18.94 -24.51
N THR A 630 -6.47 20.13 -23.91
CA THR A 630 -5.42 20.56 -22.99
C THR A 630 -6.04 21.15 -21.71
N ILE A 631 -5.63 20.60 -20.57
CA ILE A 631 -5.97 21.15 -19.25
C ILE A 631 -4.91 22.18 -18.89
N VAL A 632 -5.33 23.38 -18.49
CA VAL A 632 -4.46 24.45 -17.99
C VAL A 632 -4.75 24.66 -16.52
N TYR A 633 -3.70 24.56 -15.68
CA TYR A 633 -3.81 24.68 -14.24
C TYR A 633 -2.74 25.59 -13.65
N ARG A 634 -3.16 26.46 -12.71
CA ARG A 634 -2.28 27.45 -12.08
C ARG A 634 -1.29 26.89 -11.04
N ARG A 635 -1.45 25.65 -10.62
CA ARG A 635 -0.57 24.93 -9.68
C ARG A 635 -0.04 23.66 -10.34
N THR A 636 0.53 22.74 -9.57
CA THR A 636 1.02 21.45 -10.10
C THR A 636 0.00 20.32 -9.91
N LYS A 637 0.31 19.16 -10.46
CA LYS A 637 -0.48 17.92 -10.30
C LYS A 637 -0.76 17.58 -8.84
N LYS A 638 0.17 17.89 -7.94
CA LYS A 638 0.05 17.62 -6.51
C LYS A 638 -1.10 18.36 -5.86
N GLU A 639 -1.35 19.61 -6.30
CA GLU A 639 -2.41 20.48 -5.75
C GLU A 639 -3.73 20.38 -6.51
N MET A 640 -3.85 19.51 -7.50
CA MET A 640 -5.12 19.30 -8.21
C MET A 640 -6.21 18.75 -7.29
N PRO A 641 -7.42 19.33 -7.28
CA PRO A 641 -8.54 18.78 -6.53
C PRO A 641 -9.16 17.55 -7.17
N ALA A 642 -8.87 17.24 -8.45
CA ALA A 642 -9.33 16.04 -9.12
C ALA A 642 -8.74 14.77 -8.45
N ASP A 643 -9.48 13.68 -8.51
CA ASP A 643 -9.00 12.36 -8.09
C ASP A 643 -7.85 11.90 -9.00
N GLU A 644 -6.84 11.23 -8.41
CA GLU A 644 -5.66 10.77 -9.15
C GLU A 644 -6.02 9.79 -10.28
N HIS A 645 -6.98 8.93 -10.02
CA HIS A 645 -7.49 7.99 -11.03
C HIS A 645 -8.11 8.71 -12.22
N GLU A 646 -8.88 9.79 -11.98
CA GLU A 646 -9.48 10.60 -13.04
C GLU A 646 -8.44 11.36 -13.87
N LEU A 647 -7.42 11.89 -13.21
CA LEU A 647 -6.27 12.50 -13.89
C LEU A 647 -5.55 11.49 -14.78
N LYS A 648 -5.28 10.28 -14.25
CA LYS A 648 -4.65 9.21 -15.01
C LYS A 648 -5.46 8.84 -16.24
N LEU A 649 -6.77 8.63 -16.10
CA LEU A 649 -7.65 8.33 -17.23
C LEU A 649 -7.63 9.43 -18.29
N ALA A 650 -7.58 10.70 -17.90
CA ALA A 650 -7.49 11.81 -18.84
C ALA A 650 -6.15 11.79 -19.62
N ILE A 651 -5.04 11.55 -18.94
CA ILE A 651 -3.71 11.43 -19.57
C ILE A 651 -3.67 10.22 -20.52
N ASP A 652 -4.16 9.07 -20.08
CA ASP A 652 -4.19 7.83 -20.88
C ASP A 652 -5.04 8.00 -22.18
N GLU A 653 -6.08 8.85 -22.15
CA GLU A 653 -6.87 9.24 -23.32
C GLU A 653 -6.21 10.33 -24.19
N GLY A 654 -4.99 10.74 -23.87
CA GLY A 654 -4.22 11.73 -24.66
C GLY A 654 -4.63 13.18 -24.40
N VAL A 655 -5.10 13.50 -23.21
CA VAL A 655 -5.28 14.88 -22.75
C VAL A 655 -3.94 15.46 -22.34
N ASN A 656 -3.60 16.64 -22.86
CA ASN A 656 -2.40 17.37 -22.47
C ASN A 656 -2.63 18.13 -21.16
N LEU A 657 -1.57 18.31 -20.38
CA LEU A 657 -1.60 19.10 -19.15
C LEU A 657 -0.52 20.19 -19.17
N VAL A 658 -0.93 21.41 -18.90
CA VAL A 658 -0.04 22.56 -18.71
C VAL A 658 -0.18 23.01 -17.27
N GLU A 659 0.87 22.83 -16.51
CA GLU A 659 0.98 23.21 -15.09
C GLU A 659 1.57 24.61 -14.95
N LEU A 660 1.34 25.24 -13.79
CA LEU A 660 1.89 26.56 -13.43
C LEU A 660 1.54 27.65 -14.45
N ALA A 661 0.33 27.61 -15.00
CA ALA A 661 -0.17 28.56 -15.97
C ALA A 661 -1.52 29.14 -15.51
N ALA A 662 -1.57 30.45 -15.30
CA ALA A 662 -2.78 31.19 -14.93
C ALA A 662 -3.32 31.93 -16.13
N PRO A 663 -4.54 31.65 -16.64
CA PRO A 663 -5.13 32.33 -17.77
C PRO A 663 -5.34 33.82 -17.50
N VAL A 664 -5.07 34.66 -18.50
CA VAL A 664 -5.22 36.12 -18.48
C VAL A 664 -6.25 36.60 -19.50
N GLU A 665 -6.14 36.13 -20.73
CA GLU A 665 -7.06 36.46 -21.81
C GLU A 665 -7.07 35.37 -22.89
N GLN A 666 -8.17 35.30 -23.63
CA GLN A 666 -8.22 34.52 -24.87
C GLN A 666 -8.24 35.50 -26.04
N LYS A 667 -7.20 35.47 -26.88
CA LYS A 667 -7.00 36.42 -27.99
C LYS A 667 -6.36 35.69 -29.17
N ASP A 668 -6.80 36.05 -30.38
CA ASP A 668 -6.24 35.53 -31.66
C ASP A 668 -6.12 33.99 -31.72
N GLY A 669 -7.15 33.30 -31.22
CA GLY A 669 -7.18 31.85 -31.19
C GLY A 669 -6.24 31.19 -30.15
N LYS A 670 -5.64 31.97 -29.26
CA LYS A 670 -4.71 31.52 -28.20
C LYS A 670 -5.22 31.89 -26.82
N LEU A 671 -4.87 31.07 -25.84
CA LEU A 671 -5.02 31.39 -24.43
C LEU A 671 -3.70 31.96 -23.91
N VAL A 672 -3.69 33.21 -23.52
CA VAL A 672 -2.55 33.89 -22.90
C VAL A 672 -2.56 33.57 -21.41
N CYS A 673 -1.43 33.12 -20.89
CA CYS A 673 -1.29 32.74 -19.48
C CYS A 673 -0.06 33.41 -18.86
N ASN A 674 -0.17 33.76 -17.59
CA ASN A 674 1.00 34.09 -16.76
C ASN A 674 1.66 32.76 -16.31
N GLN A 675 2.99 32.73 -16.41
CA GLN A 675 3.78 31.69 -15.79
C GLN A 675 3.72 31.80 -14.26
N MET A 676 3.37 30.75 -13.57
CA MET A 676 3.25 30.72 -12.12
C MET A 676 4.46 30.03 -11.48
N LYS A 677 4.70 30.35 -10.22
CA LYS A 677 5.66 29.67 -9.36
C LYS A 677 4.95 29.31 -8.06
N LEU A 678 5.18 28.08 -7.56
CA LEU A 678 4.73 27.71 -6.21
C LEU A 678 5.52 28.49 -5.17
N GLY A 679 4.84 28.94 -4.13
CA GLY A 679 5.38 29.66 -2.99
C GLY A 679 4.51 29.43 -1.77
N GLU A 680 4.92 30.01 -0.64
CA GLU A 680 4.05 30.05 0.53
C GLU A 680 2.74 30.78 0.18
N PRO A 681 1.61 30.31 0.71
CA PRO A 681 0.28 30.91 0.44
C PRO A 681 0.19 32.39 0.82
#